data_388de0632393b770d0ba8d52c1613259
#
_entry.id   388de0632393b770d0ba8d52c1613259
#
_cell.length_a   1.000
_cell.length_b   1.000
_cell.length_c   1.000
_cell.angle_alpha   90.00
_cell.angle_beta   90.00
_cell.angle_gamma   90.00
#
_symmetry.space_group_name_H-M   'P 1'
#
loop_
_entity.id
_entity.type
_entity.pdbx_description
1 polymer ?
#
loop_
_entity_poly.entity_id
_entity_poly.type
_entity_poly.pdbx_seq_one_letter_code
_entity_poly.pdbx_strand_id
1 'polypeptide(L)'
;MKNLLTISVLALAVQSNAQDLHESAGKCPLGHDRKETVTTPPSEPASKTTMNSNKDWWPSQLDLSVLRTNSALSNPMDPGFDYTKAFNSLDYQALKKDLRDLMTSSQDFWPADFGNYAGLFIRMAWHSAGTYRTADGRGGSRAGQQRFAPLNSWPDNANLDKARRLLWPIKQKYGNKISWADLMILTGNVALETAGFKTFGFAGGRVDVWEPESHVYWGSETKWLEDKRYSEGRKLESPLAAVQMGLIYVNPEGPNGNPDPVLAAKDIRETFGRMGMNDEETVALVAGGHTLGKTHGAAEAKYVGKEPEAAGIEEQGLGWTSSYNSGKGKDAITSGLEVTWTGSPDKWNQGFFKILFKYEWELTKSPAGAHQWVAKTDDKIIPDAFDPNVKHKPTMLTTDLSLRFDPVYEKISRKFMENPDAFNDAFARAWFKLTHRDMGPKTTYLGPEAPKEDLIWQDPIPAINHKVVGEKEIAQLKTSILNSGLTISEMVETAWASASTYRGTDRRGGANGARICLEPQRNWEVNNPAQLTKVLTSLEKIQKDFNEKSKEIKVSLADLIVLAGNIGVEQAAKNAGHSIAVPFTPGRMDATQEQTDVKSFAYLEPQADGFRNYLKASYTVATEALLVDKAQLLTLSAPEMTVLLGGMRALQTNYDNSMHGIFANSNDKLTNEFFVKLLEMGTTWKAKDYKNEIFEGRDAKTNAVKWTATRADLIFSSNSELRAIAEVYASADANEKFVKDFVAAWTKVMNLDRFDLN
;
A
#
# COMPACT_ATOMS: atom_id res chain seq x y z
N MET A 1 -36.99 3.87 -11.47
CA MET A 1 -36.55 3.81 -12.88
C MET A 1 -36.16 5.16 -13.52
N LYS A 2 -36.24 6.30 -12.81
CA LYS A 2 -35.82 7.63 -13.36
C LYS A 2 -34.48 8.14 -12.77
N ASN A 3 -33.95 7.53 -11.73
CA ASN A 3 -32.74 8.03 -11.03
C ASN A 3 -31.44 7.32 -11.44
N LEU A 4 -31.52 6.30 -12.32
CA LEU A 4 -30.29 5.69 -12.93
C LEU A 4 -29.67 6.53 -14.06
N LEU A 5 -30.38 7.55 -14.52
CA LEU A 5 -29.89 8.34 -15.68
C LEU A 5 -28.85 9.41 -15.34
N THR A 6 -28.73 9.84 -14.10
CA THR A 6 -27.91 11.01 -13.77
C THR A 6 -26.41 10.69 -13.67
N ILE A 7 -26.07 9.45 -13.28
CA ILE A 7 -24.65 9.00 -13.24
C ILE A 7 -24.20 8.46 -14.60
N SER A 8 -25.12 7.88 -15.36
CA SER A 8 -24.85 7.36 -16.71
C SER A 8 -24.50 8.43 -17.76
N VAL A 9 -24.88 9.68 -17.55
CA VAL A 9 -24.61 10.76 -18.52
C VAL A 9 -23.14 11.18 -18.52
N LEU A 10 -22.43 11.11 -17.39
CA LEU A 10 -20.99 11.39 -17.36
C LEU A 10 -20.16 10.30 -18.06
N ALA A 11 -20.57 9.04 -17.93
CA ALA A 11 -19.92 7.93 -18.62
C ALA A 11 -20.19 7.91 -20.14
N LEU A 12 -21.37 8.38 -20.56
CA LEU A 12 -21.73 8.48 -21.99
C LEU A 12 -21.03 9.63 -22.72
N ALA A 13 -20.70 10.74 -22.06
CA ALA A 13 -19.95 11.83 -22.65
C ALA A 13 -18.49 11.47 -22.97
N VAL A 14 -17.89 10.55 -22.18
CA VAL A 14 -16.53 10.05 -22.46
C VAL A 14 -16.52 9.08 -23.64
N GLN A 15 -17.58 8.29 -23.85
CA GLN A 15 -17.66 7.36 -24.98
C GLN A 15 -17.87 8.05 -26.34
N SER A 16 -18.57 9.19 -26.39
CA SER A 16 -18.79 9.90 -27.66
C SER A 16 -17.55 10.63 -28.18
N ASN A 17 -16.65 11.07 -27.31
CA ASN A 17 -15.42 11.74 -27.71
C ASN A 17 -14.28 10.78 -28.12
N ALA A 18 -14.33 9.51 -27.71
CA ALA A 18 -13.36 8.51 -28.13
C ALA A 18 -13.57 8.02 -29.58
N GLN A 19 -14.78 8.16 -30.13
CA GLN A 19 -15.07 7.77 -31.51
C GLN A 19 -14.60 8.80 -32.56
N ASP A 20 -14.57 10.09 -32.24
CA ASP A 20 -14.18 11.15 -33.19
C ASP A 20 -12.65 11.29 -33.35
N LEU A 21 -11.82 10.63 -32.56
CA LEU A 21 -10.35 10.66 -32.68
C LEU A 21 -9.77 9.57 -33.59
N HIS A 22 -10.58 8.66 -34.13
CA HIS A 22 -10.11 7.54 -34.95
C HIS A 22 -10.19 7.73 -36.47
N GLU A 23 -10.68 8.84 -36.99
CA GLU A 23 -10.78 9.05 -38.45
C GLU A 23 -9.55 9.68 -39.11
N SER A 24 -8.46 9.99 -38.41
CA SER A 24 -7.28 10.63 -38.97
C SER A 24 -5.99 9.81 -38.98
N ALA A 25 -6.04 8.51 -38.77
CA ALA A 25 -4.85 7.66 -38.85
C ALA A 25 -4.50 7.32 -40.30
N GLY A 26 -3.44 7.93 -40.80
CA GLY A 26 -2.94 7.77 -42.16
C GLY A 26 -2.53 6.32 -42.50
N LYS A 27 -2.69 5.95 -43.75
CA LYS A 27 -2.37 4.64 -44.31
C LYS A 27 -0.89 4.28 -44.12
N CYS A 28 -0.65 3.10 -43.59
CA CYS A 28 0.68 2.50 -43.54
C CYS A 28 1.18 2.15 -44.94
N PRO A 29 2.44 2.41 -45.33
CA PRO A 29 2.94 2.18 -46.68
C PRO A 29 3.01 0.72 -47.16
N LEU A 30 2.67 -0.25 -46.30
CA LEU A 30 2.81 -1.69 -46.60
C LEU A 30 1.50 -2.44 -46.87
N GLY A 31 0.40 -1.73 -47.13
CA GLY A 31 -0.75 -2.28 -47.87
C GLY A 31 -1.53 -3.44 -47.22
N HIS A 32 -1.56 -3.58 -45.91
CA HIS A 32 -2.40 -4.55 -45.21
C HIS A 32 -3.59 -3.88 -44.52
N ASP A 33 -4.78 -4.08 -45.06
CA ASP A 33 -6.04 -3.70 -44.40
C ASP A 33 -6.23 -4.51 -43.11
N ARG A 34 -6.00 -3.88 -41.95
CA ARG A 34 -6.42 -4.43 -40.64
C ARG A 34 -7.86 -3.98 -40.38
N LYS A 35 -8.78 -4.92 -40.45
CA LYS A 35 -10.06 -4.78 -39.72
C LYS A 35 -9.77 -4.96 -38.24
N GLU A 36 -9.67 -3.89 -37.49
CA GLU A 36 -9.62 -3.95 -36.02
C GLU A 36 -11.03 -4.27 -35.52
N THR A 37 -11.20 -5.50 -35.04
CA THR A 37 -12.26 -5.80 -34.09
C THR A 37 -11.82 -5.26 -32.75
N VAL A 38 -12.46 -4.19 -32.28
CA VAL A 38 -12.33 -3.71 -30.91
C VAL A 38 -12.88 -4.81 -30.00
N THR A 39 -11.99 -5.65 -29.47
CA THR A 39 -12.33 -6.52 -28.37
C THR A 39 -12.23 -5.71 -27.08
N THR A 40 -13.36 -5.46 -26.43
CA THR A 40 -13.41 -5.04 -25.03
C THR A 40 -12.48 -5.94 -24.20
N PRO A 41 -11.67 -5.36 -23.30
CA PRO A 41 -10.86 -6.20 -22.42
C PRO A 41 -11.76 -7.16 -21.62
N PRO A 42 -11.34 -8.41 -21.42
CA PRO A 42 -12.15 -9.40 -20.72
C PRO A 42 -12.45 -8.91 -19.31
N SER A 43 -13.72 -8.88 -18.96
CA SER A 43 -14.26 -8.44 -17.68
C SER A 43 -14.27 -9.54 -16.60
N GLU A 44 -13.47 -10.58 -16.77
CA GLU A 44 -13.31 -11.63 -15.76
C GLU A 44 -11.84 -11.85 -15.43
N PRO A 45 -11.50 -12.19 -14.16
CA PRO A 45 -10.16 -12.66 -13.85
C PRO A 45 -9.87 -13.82 -14.81
N ALA A 46 -8.76 -13.72 -15.54
CA ALA A 46 -8.40 -14.71 -16.53
C ALA A 46 -8.49 -16.08 -15.88
N SER A 47 -9.48 -16.87 -16.27
CA SER A 47 -9.45 -18.29 -16.00
C SER A 47 -8.07 -18.76 -16.40
N LYS A 48 -7.47 -19.71 -15.67
CA LYS A 48 -6.17 -20.34 -15.94
C LYS A 48 -6.11 -20.91 -17.37
N THR A 49 -6.19 -20.03 -18.36
CA THR A 49 -6.07 -20.37 -19.76
C THR A 49 -4.60 -20.44 -20.10
N THR A 50 -4.22 -21.52 -20.65
CA THR A 50 -2.93 -21.86 -21.23
C THR A 50 -2.43 -20.74 -22.13
N MET A 51 -1.65 -19.79 -21.60
CA MET A 51 -0.95 -18.81 -22.42
C MET A 51 0.23 -19.51 -23.11
N ASN A 52 0.01 -20.01 -24.31
CA ASN A 52 0.97 -20.85 -25.01
C ASN A 52 1.61 -20.19 -26.23
N SER A 53 1.25 -18.93 -26.54
CA SER A 53 1.77 -18.21 -27.68
C SER A 53 1.99 -16.73 -27.41
N ASN A 54 2.82 -16.07 -28.21
CA ASN A 54 3.01 -14.62 -28.13
C ASN A 54 1.70 -13.83 -28.33
N LYS A 55 0.75 -14.39 -29.06
CA LYS A 55 -0.59 -13.80 -29.24
C LYS A 55 -1.35 -13.71 -27.92
N ASP A 56 -1.21 -14.70 -27.07
CA ASP A 56 -1.87 -14.74 -25.76
C ASP A 56 -1.18 -13.82 -24.75
N TRP A 57 0.11 -13.53 -24.97
CA TRP A 57 0.90 -12.65 -24.12
C TRP A 57 0.74 -11.17 -24.49
N TRP A 58 0.50 -10.85 -25.76
CA TRP A 58 0.38 -9.48 -26.22
C TRP A 58 -1.09 -9.08 -26.43
N PRO A 59 -1.59 -8.01 -25.80
CA PRO A 59 -0.92 -7.04 -24.90
C PRO A 59 -0.84 -7.48 -23.43
N SER A 60 -1.30 -8.69 -23.09
CA SER A 60 -1.38 -9.18 -21.72
C SER A 60 -0.08 -9.86 -21.23
N GLN A 61 1.07 -9.44 -21.76
CA GLN A 61 2.36 -9.93 -21.28
C GLN A 61 2.64 -9.49 -19.84
N LEU A 62 3.53 -10.24 -19.16
CA LEU A 62 3.99 -9.89 -17.82
C LEU A 62 4.54 -8.45 -17.79
N ASP A 63 3.97 -7.61 -16.94
CA ASP A 63 4.39 -6.22 -16.76
C ASP A 63 5.56 -6.13 -15.77
N LEU A 64 6.73 -5.72 -16.26
CA LEU A 64 7.93 -5.49 -15.47
C LEU A 64 8.16 -4.01 -15.15
N SER A 65 7.30 -3.11 -15.61
CA SER A 65 7.47 -1.67 -15.41
C SER A 65 7.49 -1.29 -13.92
N VAL A 66 6.73 -2.03 -13.11
CA VAL A 66 6.69 -1.86 -11.64
C VAL A 66 8.06 -2.01 -10.96
N LEU A 67 9.00 -2.75 -11.56
CA LEU A 67 10.37 -2.92 -11.04
C LEU A 67 11.30 -1.75 -11.43
N ARG A 68 10.80 -0.75 -12.15
CA ARG A 68 11.50 0.48 -12.53
C ARG A 68 10.90 1.72 -11.87
N THR A 69 9.82 1.55 -11.12
CA THR A 69 9.15 2.64 -10.43
C THR A 69 10.13 3.36 -9.50
N ASN A 70 10.08 4.68 -9.49
CA ASN A 70 10.99 5.52 -8.70
C ASN A 70 12.48 5.38 -9.09
N SER A 71 12.75 5.18 -10.36
CA SER A 71 14.11 5.20 -10.90
C SER A 71 14.85 6.50 -10.53
N ALA A 72 16.13 6.40 -10.19
CA ALA A 72 16.99 7.56 -9.95
C ALA A 72 17.08 8.48 -11.18
N LEU A 73 16.86 7.96 -12.39
CA LEU A 73 16.86 8.73 -13.64
C LEU A 73 15.64 9.65 -13.79
N SER A 74 14.52 9.33 -13.15
CA SER A 74 13.30 10.14 -13.16
C SER A 74 13.17 11.04 -11.92
N ASN A 75 14.08 10.94 -10.96
CA ASN A 75 14.08 11.77 -9.76
C ASN A 75 14.66 13.17 -10.08
N PRO A 76 13.89 14.27 -9.95
CA PRO A 76 14.38 15.62 -10.23
C PRO A 76 15.25 16.22 -9.12
N MET A 77 15.40 15.51 -7.98
CA MET A 77 16.22 15.97 -6.88
C MET A 77 17.71 15.66 -7.13
N ASP A 78 18.58 16.48 -6.55
CA ASP A 78 20.02 16.23 -6.60
C ASP A 78 20.36 14.84 -6.03
N PRO A 79 21.36 14.12 -6.58
CA PRO A 79 21.73 12.78 -6.10
C PRO A 79 22.12 12.72 -4.61
N GLY A 80 22.53 13.84 -4.02
CA GLY A 80 22.87 13.97 -2.60
C GLY A 80 21.75 14.52 -1.72
N PHE A 81 20.54 14.68 -2.27
CA PHE A 81 19.41 15.20 -1.49
C PHE A 81 18.98 14.22 -0.41
N ASP A 82 18.98 14.70 0.83
CA ASP A 82 18.57 13.95 2.01
C ASP A 82 17.37 14.66 2.66
N TYR A 83 16.20 14.03 2.53
CA TYR A 83 14.96 14.60 3.07
C TYR A 83 14.97 14.71 4.59
N THR A 84 15.62 13.80 5.30
CA THR A 84 15.74 13.85 6.76
C THR A 84 16.49 15.12 7.20
N LYS A 85 17.61 15.44 6.53
CA LYS A 85 18.34 16.68 6.78
C LYS A 85 17.55 17.91 6.40
N ALA A 86 16.85 17.87 5.25
CA ALA A 86 16.02 18.97 4.78
C ALA A 86 14.89 19.27 5.78
N PHE A 87 14.15 18.24 6.20
CA PHE A 87 13.07 18.37 7.18
C PHE A 87 13.56 18.86 8.54
N ASN A 88 14.68 18.35 9.03
CA ASN A 88 15.27 18.79 10.30
C ASN A 88 15.79 20.25 10.27
N SER A 89 15.97 20.84 9.08
CA SER A 89 16.31 22.26 8.90
C SER A 89 15.07 23.18 8.83
N LEU A 90 13.85 22.61 8.88
CA LEU A 90 12.60 23.32 8.77
C LEU A 90 12.30 24.11 10.06
N ASP A 91 11.90 25.38 9.92
CA ASP A 91 11.23 26.08 11.01
C ASP A 91 9.79 25.56 11.13
N TYR A 92 9.64 24.49 11.89
CA TYR A 92 8.40 23.77 12.07
C TYR A 92 7.29 24.63 12.68
N GLN A 93 7.64 25.52 13.62
CA GLN A 93 6.66 26.39 14.27
C GLN A 93 6.18 27.50 13.34
N ALA A 94 7.08 28.07 12.54
CA ALA A 94 6.71 29.04 11.52
C ALA A 94 5.78 28.41 10.46
N LEU A 95 6.08 27.19 10.02
CA LEU A 95 5.21 26.45 9.10
C LEU A 95 3.81 26.23 9.70
N LYS A 96 3.72 25.75 10.93
CA LYS A 96 2.41 25.57 11.62
C LYS A 96 1.65 26.88 11.78
N LYS A 97 2.38 27.99 12.02
CA LYS A 97 1.75 29.31 12.07
C LYS A 97 1.15 29.70 10.71
N ASP A 98 1.91 29.56 9.62
CA ASP A 98 1.41 29.87 8.28
C ASP A 98 0.18 29.01 7.92
N LEU A 99 0.19 27.74 8.30
CA LEU A 99 -0.96 26.84 8.10
C LEU A 99 -2.19 27.29 8.93
N ARG A 100 -2.00 27.72 10.18
CA ARG A 100 -3.09 28.28 11.00
C ARG A 100 -3.66 29.56 10.40
N ASP A 101 -2.78 30.44 9.92
CA ASP A 101 -3.19 31.68 9.27
C ASP A 101 -4.00 31.40 7.99
N LEU A 102 -3.61 30.38 7.22
CA LEU A 102 -4.35 29.94 6.03
C LEU A 102 -5.76 29.45 6.38
N MET A 103 -5.96 28.74 7.49
CA MET A 103 -7.27 28.16 7.84
C MET A 103 -8.39 29.19 7.85
N THR A 104 -8.11 30.43 8.26
CA THR A 104 -9.09 31.50 8.39
C THR A 104 -8.94 32.60 7.33
N SER A 105 -8.08 32.41 6.33
CA SER A 105 -7.85 33.36 5.24
C SER A 105 -8.59 32.96 3.98
N SER A 106 -9.91 33.14 3.99
CA SER A 106 -10.78 32.78 2.85
C SER A 106 -10.32 33.46 1.55
N GLN A 107 -10.21 32.68 0.47
CA GLN A 107 -9.76 33.14 -0.85
C GLN A 107 -10.94 33.22 -1.83
N ASP A 108 -10.99 34.29 -2.64
CA ASP A 108 -12.08 34.50 -3.61
C ASP A 108 -12.19 33.40 -4.67
N PHE A 109 -11.08 32.77 -5.03
CA PHE A 109 -11.14 31.69 -6.02
C PHE A 109 -11.80 30.42 -5.49
N TRP A 110 -11.73 30.16 -4.15
CA TRP A 110 -12.38 29.06 -3.45
C TRP A 110 -12.74 29.50 -2.01
N PRO A 111 -13.91 30.09 -1.78
CA PRO A 111 -14.31 30.60 -0.48
C PRO A 111 -14.42 29.51 0.59
N ALA A 112 -14.02 29.83 1.81
CA ALA A 112 -14.04 28.92 2.95
C ALA A 112 -15.45 28.78 3.53
N ASP A 113 -15.90 27.56 3.79
CA ASP A 113 -17.14 27.28 4.51
C ASP A 113 -17.03 27.79 5.95
N PHE A 114 -18.04 28.47 6.43
CA PHE A 114 -18.04 29.05 7.79
C PHE A 114 -16.83 29.95 8.08
N GLY A 115 -16.20 30.49 7.02
CA GLY A 115 -14.98 31.29 7.13
C GLY A 115 -13.71 30.47 7.51
N ASN A 116 -13.76 29.14 7.42
CA ASN A 116 -12.67 28.26 7.85
C ASN A 116 -12.47 27.07 6.89
N TYR A 117 -11.23 26.83 6.47
CA TYR A 117 -10.87 25.71 5.60
C TYR A 117 -10.65 24.37 6.32
N ALA A 118 -10.81 24.30 7.64
CA ALA A 118 -10.48 23.09 8.40
C ALA A 118 -11.18 21.83 7.83
N GLY A 119 -12.47 21.88 7.54
CA GLY A 119 -13.21 20.76 6.96
C GLY A 119 -12.61 20.28 5.62
N LEU A 120 -12.24 21.22 4.73
CA LEU A 120 -11.62 20.91 3.45
C LEU A 120 -10.24 20.25 3.62
N PHE A 121 -9.39 20.74 4.52
CA PHE A 121 -8.06 20.21 4.73
C PHE A 121 -8.04 18.90 5.53
N ILE A 122 -8.97 18.69 6.46
CA ILE A 122 -9.18 17.39 7.11
C ILE A 122 -9.56 16.34 6.05
N ARG A 123 -10.50 16.68 5.16
CA ARG A 123 -10.87 15.79 4.04
C ARG A 123 -9.69 15.51 3.12
N MET A 124 -8.87 16.50 2.78
CA MET A 124 -7.67 16.30 1.96
C MET A 124 -6.69 15.32 2.61
N ALA A 125 -6.39 15.48 3.91
CA ALA A 125 -5.48 14.59 4.64
C ALA A 125 -6.06 13.18 4.76
N TRP A 126 -7.35 13.06 5.07
CA TRP A 126 -8.07 11.78 5.09
C TRP A 126 -7.98 11.05 3.76
N HIS A 127 -8.29 11.74 2.66
CA HIS A 127 -8.27 11.17 1.32
C HIS A 127 -6.84 10.90 0.79
N SER A 128 -5.82 11.53 1.36
CA SER A 128 -4.43 11.15 1.10
C SER A 128 -4.06 9.83 1.78
N ALA A 129 -4.58 9.57 2.98
CA ALA A 129 -4.25 8.43 3.81
C ALA A 129 -5.18 7.22 3.62
N GLY A 130 -6.46 7.46 3.32
CA GLY A 130 -7.52 6.47 3.27
C GLY A 130 -7.44 5.45 2.14
N THR A 131 -6.47 5.60 1.23
CA THR A 131 -6.17 4.63 0.18
C THR A 131 -5.30 3.47 0.67
N TYR A 132 -4.78 3.50 1.90
CA TYR A 132 -3.99 2.42 2.47
C TYR A 132 -4.79 1.12 2.60
N ARG A 133 -4.14 0.01 2.28
CA ARG A 133 -4.71 -1.33 2.42
C ARG A 133 -3.77 -2.28 3.15
N THR A 134 -4.32 -3.03 4.10
CA THR A 134 -3.55 -3.95 4.94
C THR A 134 -2.99 -5.14 4.18
N ALA A 135 -3.68 -5.55 3.10
CA ALA A 135 -3.34 -6.78 2.36
C ALA A 135 -1.91 -6.76 1.79
N ASP A 136 -1.44 -5.63 1.26
CA ASP A 136 -0.13 -5.48 0.66
C ASP A 136 0.61 -4.19 1.04
N GLY A 137 0.01 -3.38 1.93
CA GLY A 137 0.60 -2.13 2.40
C GLY A 137 0.67 -1.01 1.36
N ARG A 138 0.02 -1.16 0.22
CA ARG A 138 -0.02 -0.14 -0.84
C ARG A 138 -1.06 0.93 -0.57
N GLY A 139 -1.03 1.99 -1.33
CA GLY A 139 -1.83 3.19 -1.08
C GLY A 139 -1.27 4.01 0.09
N GLY A 140 -2.13 4.84 0.69
CA GLY A 140 -1.76 5.68 1.83
C GLY A 140 -1.12 7.01 1.46
N SER A 141 -0.58 7.67 2.50
CA SER A 141 -0.11 9.05 2.40
C SER A 141 1.39 9.18 2.11
N ARG A 142 2.15 8.08 2.19
CA ARG A 142 3.62 8.09 2.26
C ARG A 142 4.33 8.77 1.09
N ALA A 143 3.72 8.75 -0.10
CA ALA A 143 4.34 9.21 -1.34
C ALA A 143 3.65 10.44 -1.96
N GLY A 144 2.61 10.99 -1.32
CA GLY A 144 1.87 12.14 -1.83
C GLY A 144 1.08 11.86 -3.11
N GLN A 145 0.59 10.65 -3.29
CA GLN A 145 -0.03 10.15 -4.52
C GLN A 145 -1.34 10.85 -4.91
N GLN A 146 -2.01 11.55 -4.00
CA GLN A 146 -3.20 12.34 -4.32
C GLN A 146 -2.94 13.42 -5.40
N ARG A 147 -1.67 13.72 -5.71
CA ARG A 147 -1.28 14.67 -6.76
C ARG A 147 -1.38 14.09 -8.17
N PHE A 148 -1.42 12.76 -8.30
CA PHE A 148 -1.28 12.03 -9.56
C PHE A 148 -2.55 11.28 -9.93
N ALA A 149 -2.69 10.99 -11.22
CA ALA A 149 -3.69 10.05 -11.70
C ALA A 149 -3.49 8.65 -11.08
N PRO A 150 -4.56 7.87 -10.83
CA PRO A 150 -5.97 8.25 -11.02
C PRO A 150 -6.54 9.05 -9.85
N LEU A 151 -5.82 9.15 -8.71
CA LEU A 151 -6.34 9.70 -7.45
C LEU A 151 -6.76 11.17 -7.55
N ASN A 152 -5.98 12.00 -8.27
CA ASN A 152 -6.30 13.41 -8.45
C ASN A 152 -7.62 13.64 -9.20
N SER A 153 -8.09 12.64 -9.93
CA SER A 153 -9.27 12.69 -10.80
C SER A 153 -10.43 11.80 -10.36
N TRP A 154 -10.30 11.11 -9.23
CA TRP A 154 -11.43 10.37 -8.68
C TRP A 154 -12.57 11.32 -8.26
N PRO A 155 -13.84 11.01 -8.57
CA PRO A 155 -14.99 11.80 -8.12
C PRO A 155 -15.03 12.01 -6.60
N ASP A 156 -14.56 11.01 -5.86
CA ASP A 156 -14.45 11.08 -4.40
C ASP A 156 -13.43 12.13 -3.92
N ASN A 157 -12.46 12.48 -4.78
CA ASN A 157 -11.48 13.54 -4.55
C ASN A 157 -11.89 14.89 -5.19
N ALA A 158 -13.14 15.04 -5.62
CA ALA A 158 -13.63 16.28 -6.22
C ALA A 158 -13.31 17.50 -5.35
N ASN A 159 -12.79 18.53 -5.99
CA ASN A 159 -12.38 19.81 -5.37
C ASN A 159 -11.19 19.74 -4.40
N LEU A 160 -10.50 18.60 -4.21
CA LEU A 160 -9.25 18.56 -3.45
C LEU A 160 -8.05 19.12 -4.24
N ASP A 161 -8.16 19.28 -5.53
CA ASP A 161 -7.24 20.06 -6.35
C ASP A 161 -7.18 21.53 -5.88
N LYS A 162 -8.31 22.11 -5.45
CA LYS A 162 -8.38 23.46 -4.86
C LYS A 162 -7.67 23.50 -3.50
N ALA A 163 -7.82 22.44 -2.68
CA ALA A 163 -7.12 22.35 -1.40
C ALA A 163 -5.58 22.37 -1.62
N ARG A 164 -5.07 21.59 -2.57
CA ARG A 164 -3.64 21.62 -2.93
C ARG A 164 -3.21 22.96 -3.50
N ARG A 165 -4.05 23.62 -4.29
CA ARG A 165 -3.78 24.97 -4.82
C ARG A 165 -3.69 26.01 -3.68
N LEU A 166 -4.55 25.94 -2.67
CA LEU A 166 -4.48 26.80 -1.48
C LEU A 166 -3.15 26.63 -0.70
N LEU A 167 -2.60 25.41 -0.69
CA LEU A 167 -1.31 25.12 -0.03
C LEU A 167 -0.08 25.56 -0.81
N TRP A 168 -0.22 25.83 -2.12
CA TRP A 168 0.95 26.12 -2.95
C TRP A 168 1.82 27.27 -2.45
N PRO A 169 1.31 28.42 -1.98
CA PRO A 169 2.14 29.50 -1.44
C PRO A 169 3.00 29.05 -0.25
N ILE A 170 2.46 28.17 0.60
CA ILE A 170 3.21 27.61 1.74
C ILE A 170 4.26 26.63 1.24
N LYS A 171 3.88 25.69 0.35
CA LYS A 171 4.84 24.77 -0.27
C LYS A 171 5.98 25.51 -0.97
N GLN A 172 5.67 26.57 -1.70
CA GLN A 172 6.65 27.42 -2.36
C GLN A 172 7.60 28.10 -1.36
N LYS A 173 7.08 28.61 -0.23
CA LYS A 173 7.87 29.26 0.82
C LYS A 173 8.87 28.32 1.50
N TYR A 174 8.44 27.11 1.82
CA TYR A 174 9.27 26.13 2.53
C TYR A 174 10.04 25.19 1.60
N GLY A 175 9.68 25.13 0.32
CA GLY A 175 10.41 24.39 -0.72
C GLY A 175 10.55 22.90 -0.41
N ASN A 176 11.75 22.38 -0.61
CA ASN A 176 12.03 20.95 -0.43
C ASN A 176 12.28 20.54 1.04
N LYS A 177 12.19 21.49 1.97
CA LYS A 177 12.26 21.18 3.41
C LYS A 177 11.03 20.44 3.92
N ILE A 178 9.92 20.51 3.20
CA ILE A 178 8.72 19.71 3.46
C ILE A 178 8.21 19.11 2.16
N SER A 179 8.00 17.80 2.15
CA SER A 179 7.36 17.09 1.03
C SER A 179 5.88 17.48 0.91
N TRP A 180 5.27 17.29 -0.24
CA TRP A 180 3.82 17.36 -0.38
C TRP A 180 3.10 16.34 0.49
N ALA A 181 3.66 15.14 0.59
CA ALA A 181 3.12 14.08 1.41
C ALA A 181 3.01 14.50 2.88
N ASP A 182 4.10 15.02 3.47
CA ASP A 182 4.08 15.52 4.85
C ASP A 182 3.23 16.79 5.00
N LEU A 183 3.27 17.70 4.04
CA LEU A 183 2.50 18.95 4.09
C LEU A 183 0.98 18.69 4.12
N MET A 184 0.48 17.77 3.29
CA MET A 184 -0.96 17.45 3.26
C MET A 184 -1.45 16.87 4.59
N ILE A 185 -0.66 15.99 5.20
CA ILE A 185 -1.02 15.38 6.48
C ILE A 185 -0.88 16.37 7.64
N LEU A 186 0.21 17.14 7.68
CA LEU A 186 0.41 18.19 8.69
C LEU A 186 -0.73 19.21 8.65
N THR A 187 -1.17 19.56 7.44
CA THR A 187 -2.29 20.51 7.27
C THR A 187 -3.59 19.98 7.88
N GLY A 188 -3.88 18.68 7.73
CA GLY A 188 -5.02 18.04 8.39
C GLY A 188 -4.92 18.10 9.92
N ASN A 189 -3.73 17.87 10.47
CA ASN A 189 -3.49 18.01 11.92
C ASN A 189 -3.70 19.47 12.40
N VAL A 190 -3.11 20.43 11.70
CA VAL A 190 -3.27 21.87 12.04
C VAL A 190 -4.72 22.29 11.92
N ALA A 191 -5.47 21.74 10.97
CA ALA A 191 -6.91 21.98 10.83
C ALA A 191 -7.70 21.51 12.06
N LEU A 192 -7.42 20.30 12.55
CA LEU A 192 -8.01 19.80 13.80
C LEU A 192 -7.64 20.67 15.01
N GLU A 193 -6.38 21.06 15.12
CA GLU A 193 -5.89 21.93 16.21
C GLU A 193 -6.56 23.31 16.17
N THR A 194 -6.75 23.88 14.99
CA THR A 194 -7.42 25.17 14.80
C THR A 194 -8.89 25.09 15.20
N ALA A 195 -9.51 23.93 14.98
CA ALA A 195 -10.87 23.65 15.47
C ALA A 195 -10.93 23.40 16.99
N GLY A 196 -9.80 23.43 17.70
CA GLY A 196 -9.71 23.22 19.16
C GLY A 196 -9.53 21.77 19.58
N PHE A 197 -9.20 20.86 18.67
CA PHE A 197 -8.90 19.46 18.98
C PHE A 197 -7.40 19.27 19.29
N LYS A 198 -7.10 18.46 20.30
CA LYS A 198 -5.73 18.05 20.62
C LYS A 198 -5.41 16.75 19.90
N THR A 199 -4.60 16.81 18.84
CA THR A 199 -4.14 15.62 18.10
C THR A 199 -3.22 14.74 18.97
N PHE A 200 -3.08 13.46 18.58
CA PHE A 200 -2.13 12.54 19.23
C PHE A 200 -0.68 12.91 18.92
N GLY A 201 -0.44 13.55 17.78
CA GLY A 201 0.85 14.02 17.31
C GLY A 201 0.93 14.04 15.79
N PHE A 202 2.13 14.36 15.31
CA PHE A 202 2.50 14.31 13.90
C PHE A 202 3.96 13.88 13.76
N ALA A 203 4.22 12.97 12.85
CA ALA A 203 5.56 12.65 12.41
C ALA A 203 5.71 12.93 10.91
N GLY A 204 6.80 13.63 10.55
CA GLY A 204 7.27 13.74 9.18
C GLY A 204 8.12 12.54 8.79
N GLY A 205 8.61 12.51 7.55
CA GLY A 205 9.46 11.45 7.00
C GLY A 205 8.87 10.79 5.75
N ARG A 206 7.76 11.33 5.23
CA ARG A 206 7.18 10.95 3.94
C ARG A 206 7.94 11.63 2.82
N VAL A 207 8.56 10.84 1.95
CA VAL A 207 9.32 11.36 0.82
C VAL A 207 8.42 11.41 -0.41
N ASP A 208 8.42 12.53 -1.12
CA ASP A 208 7.68 12.66 -2.37
C ASP A 208 8.23 11.73 -3.46
N VAL A 209 7.32 11.20 -4.28
CA VAL A 209 7.64 10.58 -5.55
C VAL A 209 7.21 11.49 -6.71
N TRP A 210 7.67 11.19 -7.93
CA TRP A 210 7.55 12.07 -9.09
C TRP A 210 6.73 11.45 -10.22
N GLU A 211 6.07 10.32 -9.92
CA GLU A 211 5.27 9.55 -10.87
C GLU A 211 4.10 8.85 -10.16
N PRO A 212 3.03 8.49 -10.89
CA PRO A 212 1.96 7.66 -10.35
C PRO A 212 2.45 6.30 -9.87
N GLU A 213 1.79 5.72 -8.87
CA GLU A 213 2.07 4.35 -8.41
C GLU A 213 1.46 3.34 -9.39
N SER A 214 2.17 3.02 -10.46
CA SER A 214 1.72 2.05 -11.47
C SER A 214 1.59 0.62 -10.94
N HIS A 215 2.27 0.30 -9.83
CA HIS A 215 2.19 -0.99 -9.17
C HIS A 215 0.96 -1.16 -8.26
N VAL A 216 0.24 -0.10 -7.98
CA VAL A 216 -1.04 -0.19 -7.26
C VAL A 216 -2.14 -0.47 -8.27
N TYR A 217 -2.77 -1.65 -8.16
CA TYR A 217 -3.91 -1.96 -8.98
C TYR A 217 -5.17 -1.32 -8.38
N TRP A 218 -5.69 -0.33 -9.06
CA TRP A 218 -6.90 0.39 -8.65
C TRP A 218 -8.18 -0.22 -9.22
N GLY A 219 -8.07 -1.21 -10.10
CA GLY A 219 -9.18 -1.82 -10.79
C GLY A 219 -9.70 -1.01 -11.97
N SER A 220 -10.76 -1.51 -12.59
CA SER A 220 -11.42 -0.81 -13.69
C SER A 220 -12.27 0.34 -13.13
N GLU A 221 -12.08 1.56 -13.64
CA GLU A 221 -12.87 2.74 -13.24
C GLU A 221 -14.38 2.50 -13.35
N THR A 222 -14.82 1.77 -14.38
CA THR A 222 -16.23 1.42 -14.56
C THR A 222 -16.79 0.52 -13.47
N LYS A 223 -15.93 -0.17 -12.72
CA LYS A 223 -16.33 -0.99 -11.58
C LYS A 223 -16.32 -0.20 -10.28
N TRP A 224 -15.30 0.61 -10.03
CA TRP A 224 -15.16 1.25 -8.72
C TRP A 224 -15.87 2.59 -8.58
N LEU A 225 -16.24 3.26 -9.67
CA LEU A 225 -17.11 4.44 -9.63
C LEU A 225 -18.56 4.12 -9.27
N GLU A 226 -18.98 2.85 -9.34
CA GLU A 226 -20.32 2.39 -9.00
C GLU A 226 -20.22 1.21 -8.03
N ASP A 227 -21.36 0.84 -7.41
CA ASP A 227 -21.46 -0.35 -6.54
C ASP A 227 -21.18 -1.69 -7.25
N LYS A 228 -20.87 -1.68 -8.54
CA LYS A 228 -20.48 -2.85 -9.35
C LYS A 228 -19.22 -3.58 -8.88
N ARG A 229 -18.42 -2.95 -8.02
CA ARG A 229 -17.25 -3.59 -7.39
C ARG A 229 -17.62 -4.74 -6.44
N TYR A 230 -18.84 -4.71 -5.92
CA TYR A 230 -19.32 -5.77 -5.04
C TYR A 230 -19.86 -6.94 -5.86
N SER A 231 -19.44 -8.15 -5.51
CA SER A 231 -20.04 -9.40 -6.01
C SER A 231 -21.39 -9.67 -5.34
N GLU A 232 -22.01 -10.79 -5.72
CA GLU A 232 -23.22 -11.29 -5.06
C GLU A 232 -22.99 -11.41 -3.54
N GLY A 233 -23.94 -10.93 -2.75
CA GLY A 233 -23.83 -10.86 -1.29
C GLY A 233 -22.90 -9.76 -0.77
N ARG A 234 -22.57 -8.78 -1.61
CA ARG A 234 -21.72 -7.62 -1.31
C ARG A 234 -20.33 -8.01 -0.77
N LYS A 235 -19.72 -8.98 -1.41
CA LYS A 235 -18.32 -9.32 -1.14
C LYS A 235 -17.42 -8.59 -2.11
N LEU A 236 -16.35 -8.01 -1.60
CA LEU A 236 -15.27 -7.47 -2.41
C LEU A 236 -14.30 -8.59 -2.82
N GLU A 237 -13.68 -8.44 -3.98
CA GLU A 237 -12.60 -9.32 -4.43
C GLU A 237 -11.46 -9.32 -3.40
N SER A 238 -10.90 -10.47 -3.10
CA SER A 238 -9.78 -10.62 -2.17
C SER A 238 -8.59 -11.27 -2.87
N PRO A 239 -7.36 -10.75 -2.68
CA PRO A 239 -6.99 -9.61 -1.82
C PRO A 239 -7.15 -8.24 -2.50
N LEU A 240 -7.33 -8.19 -3.82
CA LEU A 240 -7.11 -7.00 -4.64
C LEU A 240 -8.25 -5.97 -4.59
N ALA A 241 -9.46 -6.36 -4.29
CA ALA A 241 -10.60 -5.44 -4.34
C ALA A 241 -10.51 -4.28 -3.34
N ALA A 242 -9.78 -4.44 -2.26
CA ALA A 242 -9.50 -3.35 -1.33
C ALA A 242 -8.80 -2.16 -1.99
N VAL A 243 -8.16 -2.42 -3.12
CA VAL A 243 -7.44 -1.45 -3.92
C VAL A 243 -8.35 -0.48 -4.62
N GLN A 244 -9.50 -0.97 -5.06
CA GLN A 244 -10.24 -0.33 -6.12
C GLN A 244 -10.83 1.00 -5.72
N MET A 245 -11.05 1.24 -4.43
CA MET A 245 -11.80 2.42 -4.05
C MET A 245 -11.09 3.36 -3.15
N GLY A 246 -9.83 3.15 -2.99
CA GLY A 246 -9.18 4.00 -2.04
C GLY A 246 -9.93 4.03 -0.75
N LEU A 247 -10.69 3.08 -0.43
CA LEU A 247 -11.33 2.85 0.86
C LEU A 247 -11.94 4.07 1.55
N ILE A 248 -11.91 5.21 0.88
CA ILE A 248 -12.50 6.47 1.32
C ILE A 248 -13.95 6.56 0.86
N TYR A 249 -14.33 5.66 -0.07
CA TYR A 249 -15.67 5.64 -0.62
C TYR A 249 -16.51 4.51 0.00
N VAL A 250 -17.49 4.92 0.75
CA VAL A 250 -18.69 4.13 1.04
C VAL A 250 -19.84 4.97 0.55
N ASN A 251 -20.74 4.41 -0.28
CA ASN A 251 -21.81 5.20 -0.86
C ASN A 251 -22.64 5.87 0.24
N PRO A 252 -22.58 7.21 0.37
CA PRO A 252 -23.23 7.91 1.47
C PRO A 252 -24.75 7.88 1.41
N GLU A 253 -25.31 7.56 0.25
CA GLU A 253 -26.74 7.31 0.07
C GLU A 253 -27.17 5.90 0.52
N GLY A 254 -26.19 5.03 0.84
CA GLY A 254 -26.39 3.61 1.14
C GLY A 254 -26.05 2.69 -0.02
N PRO A 255 -26.00 1.36 0.20
CA PRO A 255 -25.63 0.38 -0.80
C PRO A 255 -26.47 0.48 -2.08
N ASN A 256 -25.83 0.66 -3.24
CA ASN A 256 -26.48 0.88 -4.55
C ASN A 256 -27.44 2.09 -4.55
N GLY A 257 -27.18 3.12 -3.74
CA GLY A 257 -28.07 4.27 -3.57
C GLY A 257 -29.39 3.95 -2.81
N ASN A 258 -29.47 2.78 -2.18
CA ASN A 258 -30.58 2.41 -1.32
C ASN A 258 -30.34 2.94 0.10
N PRO A 259 -31.22 3.82 0.63
CA PRO A 259 -30.99 4.46 1.90
C PRO A 259 -31.30 3.56 3.11
N ASP A 260 -30.55 2.48 3.25
CA ASP A 260 -30.61 1.53 4.36
C ASP A 260 -29.37 1.64 5.26
N PRO A 261 -29.49 2.23 6.47
CA PRO A 261 -28.36 2.40 7.37
C PRO A 261 -27.72 1.09 7.88
N VAL A 262 -28.50 0.02 8.03
CA VAL A 262 -28.00 -1.26 8.52
C VAL A 262 -27.17 -1.97 7.44
N LEU A 263 -27.62 -1.90 6.20
CA LEU A 263 -26.82 -2.42 5.08
C LEU A 263 -25.57 -1.57 4.85
N ALA A 264 -25.65 -0.25 4.97
CA ALA A 264 -24.50 0.65 4.85
C ALA A 264 -23.42 0.35 5.91
N ALA A 265 -23.82 -0.06 7.13
CA ALA A 265 -22.86 -0.48 8.18
C ALA A 265 -21.94 -1.63 7.76
N LYS A 266 -22.42 -2.54 6.92
CA LYS A 266 -21.61 -3.65 6.41
C LYS A 266 -20.51 -3.14 5.48
N ASP A 267 -20.85 -2.25 4.56
CA ASP A 267 -19.89 -1.66 3.63
C ASP A 267 -18.86 -0.81 4.38
N ILE A 268 -19.29 -0.04 5.39
CA ILE A 268 -18.40 0.74 6.26
C ILE A 268 -17.39 -0.19 6.95
N ARG A 269 -17.89 -1.25 7.60
CA ARG A 269 -17.03 -2.20 8.35
C ARG A 269 -16.02 -2.88 7.45
N GLU A 270 -16.46 -3.34 6.27
CA GLU A 270 -15.58 -3.95 5.28
C GLU A 270 -14.51 -2.98 4.79
N THR A 271 -14.90 -1.78 4.43
CA THR A 271 -14.01 -0.73 3.91
C THR A 271 -12.98 -0.31 4.96
N PHE A 272 -13.42 0.04 6.17
CA PHE A 272 -12.52 0.46 7.25
C PHE A 272 -11.66 -0.70 7.77
N GLY A 273 -12.20 -1.92 7.79
CA GLY A 273 -11.43 -3.12 8.14
C GLY A 273 -10.25 -3.35 7.19
N ARG A 274 -10.40 -3.07 5.90
CA ARG A 274 -9.31 -3.16 4.90
C ARG A 274 -8.25 -2.07 5.06
N MET A 275 -8.61 -0.92 5.64
CA MET A 275 -7.65 0.07 6.12
C MET A 275 -6.98 -0.33 7.45
N GLY A 276 -7.44 -1.42 8.07
CA GLY A 276 -6.96 -1.92 9.36
C GLY A 276 -7.59 -1.24 10.57
N MET A 277 -8.77 -0.64 10.43
CA MET A 277 -9.52 -0.04 11.52
C MET A 277 -10.50 -1.07 12.11
N ASN A 278 -10.62 -1.08 13.43
CA ASN A 278 -11.67 -1.81 14.13
C ASN A 278 -12.95 -0.97 14.24
N ASP A 279 -14.01 -1.53 14.82
CA ASP A 279 -15.31 -0.84 14.94
C ASP A 279 -15.23 0.43 15.80
N GLU A 280 -14.42 0.44 16.87
CA GLU A 280 -14.25 1.62 17.73
C GLU A 280 -13.50 2.75 17.00
N GLU A 281 -12.41 2.41 16.31
CA GLU A 281 -11.66 3.34 15.46
C GLU A 281 -12.52 3.88 14.31
N THR A 282 -13.35 3.02 13.71
CA THR A 282 -14.27 3.39 12.62
C THR A 282 -15.30 4.41 13.08
N VAL A 283 -16.01 4.13 14.19
CA VAL A 283 -17.01 5.07 14.76
C VAL A 283 -16.34 6.38 15.15
N ALA A 284 -15.16 6.33 15.79
CA ALA A 284 -14.42 7.53 16.16
C ALA A 284 -14.07 8.38 14.94
N LEU A 285 -13.53 7.76 13.88
CA LEU A 285 -13.13 8.45 12.65
C LEU A 285 -14.32 9.09 11.92
N VAL A 286 -15.40 8.35 11.73
CA VAL A 286 -16.60 8.87 11.05
C VAL A 286 -17.20 10.04 11.83
N ALA A 287 -17.48 9.86 13.11
CA ALA A 287 -18.09 10.91 13.94
C ALA A 287 -17.16 12.13 14.12
N GLY A 288 -15.86 11.90 14.28
CA GLY A 288 -14.88 12.97 14.43
C GLY A 288 -14.72 13.78 13.15
N GLY A 289 -14.60 13.12 12.00
CA GLY A 289 -14.54 13.78 10.69
C GLY A 289 -15.79 14.61 10.40
N HIS A 290 -16.96 14.04 10.66
CA HIS A 290 -18.25 14.69 10.41
C HIS A 290 -18.64 15.72 11.48
N THR A 291 -17.85 15.90 12.53
CA THR A 291 -18.01 17.02 13.46
C THR A 291 -17.74 18.38 12.78
N LEU A 292 -16.89 18.38 11.74
CA LEU A 292 -16.36 19.58 11.10
C LEU A 292 -16.76 19.68 9.62
N GLY A 293 -16.99 20.92 9.16
CA GLY A 293 -17.29 21.20 7.75
C GLY A 293 -18.69 20.82 7.32
N LYS A 294 -18.86 20.65 6.02
CA LYS A 294 -20.12 20.28 5.34
C LYS A 294 -19.84 19.54 4.03
N THR A 295 -20.87 18.89 3.48
CA THR A 295 -20.89 18.43 2.09
C THR A 295 -21.49 19.50 1.16
N HIS A 296 -21.26 19.37 -0.16
CA HIS A 296 -21.73 20.33 -1.16
C HIS A 296 -22.52 19.62 -2.26
N GLY A 297 -23.75 20.03 -2.42
CA GLY A 297 -24.69 19.51 -3.40
C GLY A 297 -25.68 20.59 -3.85
N ALA A 298 -25.17 21.80 -4.15
CA ALA A 298 -25.99 22.95 -4.47
C ALA A 298 -26.88 22.77 -5.72
N ALA A 299 -26.47 21.89 -6.67
CA ALA A 299 -27.21 21.60 -7.88
C ALA A 299 -26.83 20.23 -8.46
N GLU A 300 -27.52 19.85 -9.56
CA GLU A 300 -27.29 18.59 -10.25
C GLU A 300 -25.88 18.48 -10.86
N ALA A 301 -25.36 17.25 -10.95
CA ALA A 301 -24.04 16.92 -11.47
C ALA A 301 -23.81 17.41 -12.92
N LYS A 302 -24.85 17.63 -13.72
CA LYS A 302 -24.72 18.14 -15.09
C LYS A 302 -24.01 19.49 -15.21
N TYR A 303 -23.92 20.25 -14.11
CA TYR A 303 -23.21 21.52 -14.06
C TYR A 303 -21.73 21.38 -13.76
N VAL A 304 -21.27 20.19 -13.34
CA VAL A 304 -19.86 19.92 -13.00
C VAL A 304 -19.08 19.61 -14.26
N GLY A 305 -17.96 20.31 -14.45
CA GLY A 305 -17.03 20.09 -15.54
C GLY A 305 -16.17 18.83 -15.34
N LYS A 306 -15.22 18.64 -16.24
CA LYS A 306 -14.34 17.47 -16.26
C LYS A 306 -13.41 17.45 -15.03
N GLU A 307 -12.96 16.26 -14.66
CA GLU A 307 -11.92 16.03 -13.66
C GLU A 307 -10.56 16.59 -14.14
N PRO A 308 -9.57 16.76 -13.24
CA PRO A 308 -8.29 17.39 -13.57
C PRO A 308 -7.54 16.79 -14.76
N GLU A 309 -7.53 15.46 -14.92
CA GLU A 309 -6.84 14.81 -16.05
C GLU A 309 -7.54 14.97 -17.41
N ALA A 310 -8.84 15.15 -17.39
CA ALA A 310 -9.64 15.38 -18.61
C ALA A 310 -9.97 16.85 -18.85
N ALA A 311 -9.64 17.74 -17.93
CA ALA A 311 -9.81 19.19 -18.09
C ALA A 311 -8.83 19.75 -19.13
N GLY A 312 -9.17 20.92 -19.72
CA GLY A 312 -8.31 21.59 -20.67
C GLY A 312 -6.99 22.07 -20.04
N ILE A 313 -5.96 22.19 -20.87
CA ILE A 313 -4.63 22.63 -20.42
C ILE A 313 -4.66 24.05 -19.82
N GLU A 314 -5.60 24.87 -20.20
CA GLU A 314 -5.86 26.20 -19.65
C GLU A 314 -6.34 26.19 -18.20
N GLU A 315 -6.92 25.09 -17.74
CA GLU A 315 -7.35 24.89 -16.34
C GLU A 315 -6.16 24.60 -15.41
N GLN A 316 -4.97 24.35 -15.97
CA GLN A 316 -3.72 24.20 -15.21
C GLN A 316 -3.74 23.14 -14.10
N GLY A 317 -4.35 21.99 -14.40
CA GLY A 317 -4.49 20.87 -13.46
C GLY A 317 -5.60 21.04 -12.42
N LEU A 318 -6.48 22.03 -12.58
CA LEU A 318 -7.74 22.13 -11.86
C LEU A 318 -8.85 21.46 -12.68
N GLY A 319 -9.79 20.83 -12.00
CA GLY A 319 -10.95 20.20 -12.62
C GLY A 319 -12.25 20.56 -11.89
N TRP A 320 -13.32 19.86 -12.23
CA TRP A 320 -14.65 20.02 -11.63
C TRP A 320 -15.16 21.45 -11.58
N THR A 321 -14.78 22.27 -12.56
CA THR A 321 -15.26 23.63 -12.71
C THR A 321 -16.78 23.61 -12.90
N SER A 322 -17.53 24.22 -11.96
CA SER A 322 -18.99 24.23 -12.03
C SER A 322 -19.51 25.44 -12.80
N SER A 323 -20.46 25.18 -13.70
CA SER A 323 -21.23 26.23 -14.40
C SER A 323 -22.48 26.71 -13.66
N TYR A 324 -22.74 26.18 -12.46
CA TYR A 324 -23.88 26.58 -11.64
C TYR A 324 -23.57 27.87 -10.89
N ASN A 325 -24.26 28.95 -11.20
CA ASN A 325 -24.09 30.27 -10.60
C ASN A 325 -22.61 30.69 -10.52
N SER A 326 -22.08 30.84 -9.28
CA SER A 326 -20.66 31.18 -9.08
C SER A 326 -19.73 29.98 -9.19
N GLY A 327 -20.25 28.75 -9.19
CA GLY A 327 -19.50 27.50 -9.22
C GLY A 327 -18.71 27.18 -7.95
N LYS A 328 -18.76 28.02 -6.91
CA LYS A 328 -17.96 27.95 -5.69
C LYS A 328 -18.74 28.45 -4.48
N GLY A 329 -18.19 28.29 -3.28
CA GLY A 329 -18.84 28.70 -2.05
C GLY A 329 -20.21 28.04 -1.91
N LYS A 330 -21.27 28.84 -1.68
CA LYS A 330 -22.64 28.32 -1.56
C LYS A 330 -23.18 27.59 -2.79
N ASP A 331 -22.58 27.84 -3.96
CA ASP A 331 -22.98 27.24 -5.22
C ASP A 331 -22.06 26.03 -5.60
N ALA A 332 -21.19 25.58 -4.68
CA ALA A 332 -20.28 24.48 -4.91
C ALA A 332 -21.01 23.14 -5.03
N ILE A 333 -20.51 22.28 -5.90
CA ILE A 333 -20.96 20.89 -6.07
C ILE A 333 -19.74 20.00 -5.90
N THR A 334 -19.82 19.05 -4.96
CA THR A 334 -18.75 18.06 -4.71
C THR A 334 -19.33 16.64 -4.73
N SER A 335 -20.02 16.25 -3.65
CA SER A 335 -20.62 14.90 -3.53
C SER A 335 -22.07 14.82 -3.99
N GLY A 336 -22.70 15.93 -4.27
CA GLY A 336 -24.14 16.01 -4.53
C GLY A 336 -25.02 15.97 -3.27
N LEU A 337 -24.43 15.77 -2.10
CA LEU A 337 -25.10 15.82 -0.81
C LEU A 337 -24.97 17.22 -0.20
N GLU A 338 -25.96 17.65 0.58
CA GLU A 338 -25.99 18.96 1.22
C GLU A 338 -26.27 18.77 2.71
N VAL A 339 -25.23 18.42 3.46
CA VAL A 339 -25.30 18.05 4.88
C VAL A 339 -24.30 18.86 5.70
N THR A 340 -24.76 19.39 6.82
CA THR A 340 -23.94 19.93 7.91
C THR A 340 -24.38 19.26 9.20
N TRP A 341 -23.48 18.58 9.88
CA TRP A 341 -23.82 17.66 10.96
C TRP A 341 -23.98 18.30 12.33
N THR A 342 -23.35 19.45 12.56
CA THR A 342 -23.30 20.07 13.89
C THR A 342 -23.65 21.55 13.86
N GLY A 343 -24.04 22.07 15.00
CA GLY A 343 -24.33 23.51 15.15
C GLY A 343 -23.10 24.43 15.26
N SER A 344 -21.89 23.83 15.27
CA SER A 344 -20.61 24.53 15.30
C SER A 344 -19.60 23.76 14.40
N PRO A 345 -19.77 23.82 13.07
CA PRO A 345 -19.02 23.01 12.13
C PRO A 345 -17.56 23.46 11.92
N ASP A 346 -17.16 24.58 12.52
CA ASP A 346 -15.81 25.12 12.57
C ASP A 346 -15.05 24.78 13.87
N LYS A 347 -15.69 24.06 14.80
CA LYS A 347 -15.12 23.75 16.13
C LYS A 347 -15.33 22.30 16.50
N TRP A 348 -14.33 21.70 17.13
CA TRP A 348 -14.45 20.37 17.73
C TRP A 348 -15.48 20.35 18.86
N ASN A 349 -16.42 19.43 18.81
CA ASN A 349 -17.51 19.34 19.77
C ASN A 349 -18.18 17.96 19.77
N GLN A 350 -19.16 17.75 20.67
CA GLN A 350 -19.98 16.53 20.77
C GLN A 350 -21.30 16.61 19.99
N GLY A 351 -21.43 17.59 19.10
CA GLY A 351 -22.70 17.88 18.40
C GLY A 351 -23.18 16.74 17.52
N PHE A 352 -22.24 16.01 16.87
CA PHE A 352 -22.60 14.92 15.99
C PHE A 352 -23.44 13.85 16.71
N PHE A 353 -22.93 13.26 17.79
CA PHE A 353 -23.67 12.24 18.54
C PHE A 353 -24.94 12.77 19.18
N LYS A 354 -24.89 13.99 19.76
CA LYS A 354 -26.06 14.60 20.37
C LYS A 354 -27.19 14.78 19.38
N ILE A 355 -26.92 15.24 18.19
CA ILE A 355 -27.90 15.44 17.10
C ILE A 355 -28.35 14.06 16.55
N LEU A 356 -27.44 13.12 16.30
CA LEU A 356 -27.76 11.79 15.81
C LEU A 356 -28.80 11.08 16.68
N PHE A 357 -28.69 11.17 18.01
CA PHE A 357 -29.57 10.46 18.95
C PHE A 357 -30.76 11.31 19.44
N LYS A 358 -30.71 12.63 19.30
CA LYS A 358 -31.79 13.51 19.77
C LYS A 358 -33.05 13.43 18.89
N TYR A 359 -32.86 13.36 17.57
CA TYR A 359 -33.96 13.52 16.62
C TYR A 359 -34.36 12.17 15.99
N GLU A 360 -35.63 12.09 15.58
CA GLU A 360 -36.09 11.12 14.59
C GLU A 360 -35.80 11.66 13.19
N TRP A 361 -35.55 10.76 12.25
CA TRP A 361 -35.06 11.09 10.92
C TRP A 361 -36.04 10.70 9.83
N GLU A 362 -36.19 11.54 8.84
CA GLU A 362 -36.98 11.25 7.63
C GLU A 362 -36.10 11.40 6.38
N LEU A 363 -36.35 10.53 5.42
CA LEU A 363 -35.63 10.53 4.15
C LEU A 363 -36.03 11.75 3.33
N THR A 364 -35.03 12.43 2.76
CA THR A 364 -35.21 13.59 1.88
C THR A 364 -34.19 13.56 0.76
N LYS A 365 -34.15 14.60 -0.06
CA LYS A 365 -33.18 14.77 -1.12
C LYS A 365 -32.47 16.12 -0.98
N SER A 366 -31.20 16.11 -1.37
CA SER A 366 -30.43 17.35 -1.56
C SER A 366 -30.93 18.13 -2.78
N PRO A 367 -30.51 19.39 -2.98
CA PRO A 367 -30.78 20.13 -4.21
C PRO A 367 -30.25 19.42 -5.48
N ALA A 368 -29.18 18.63 -5.34
CA ALA A 368 -28.64 17.79 -6.42
C ALA A 368 -29.46 16.50 -6.68
N GLY A 369 -30.43 16.18 -5.83
CA GLY A 369 -31.28 14.99 -5.95
C GLY A 369 -30.79 13.75 -5.21
N ALA A 370 -29.64 13.81 -4.51
CA ALA A 370 -29.11 12.72 -3.72
C ALA A 370 -29.90 12.47 -2.43
N HIS A 371 -29.99 11.21 -2.01
CA HIS A 371 -30.70 10.83 -0.79
C HIS A 371 -29.90 11.26 0.46
N GLN A 372 -30.56 11.95 1.36
CA GLN A 372 -30.06 12.34 2.67
C GLN A 372 -31.21 12.35 3.68
N TRP A 373 -30.90 12.55 4.94
CA TRP A 373 -31.89 12.52 6.01
C TRP A 373 -31.98 13.87 6.68
N VAL A 374 -33.21 14.26 7.02
CA VAL A 374 -33.51 15.52 7.76
C VAL A 374 -34.22 15.19 9.07
N ALA A 375 -33.93 15.93 10.11
CA ALA A 375 -34.56 15.75 11.42
C ALA A 375 -36.04 16.11 11.38
N LYS A 376 -36.90 15.27 11.96
CA LYS A 376 -38.37 15.54 12.19
C LYS A 376 -38.54 16.55 13.32
N THR A 377 -38.26 17.77 13.03
CA THR A 377 -38.35 18.89 14.00
C THR A 377 -38.52 20.21 13.26
N ASP A 378 -38.96 21.23 13.97
CA ASP A 378 -38.92 22.61 13.50
C ASP A 378 -37.67 23.36 13.96
N ASP A 379 -36.82 22.73 14.75
CA ASP A 379 -35.58 23.31 15.24
C ASP A 379 -34.63 23.60 14.06
N LYS A 380 -34.29 24.86 13.87
CA LYS A 380 -33.26 25.30 12.93
C LYS A 380 -32.03 25.71 13.72
N ILE A 381 -31.10 24.77 13.92
CA ILE A 381 -29.91 24.96 14.76
C ILE A 381 -28.59 24.90 13.98
N ILE A 382 -28.64 24.46 12.74
CA ILE A 382 -27.45 24.33 11.88
C ILE A 382 -27.21 25.66 11.17
N PRO A 383 -26.04 26.31 11.33
CA PRO A 383 -25.71 27.54 10.63
C PRO A 383 -25.58 27.34 9.11
N ASP A 384 -25.94 28.37 8.35
CA ASP A 384 -25.53 28.42 6.94
C ASP A 384 -24.04 28.76 6.83
N ALA A 385 -23.37 28.22 5.81
CA ALA A 385 -21.94 28.40 5.67
C ALA A 385 -21.50 29.79 5.21
N PHE A 386 -22.41 30.55 4.57
CA PHE A 386 -22.11 31.82 3.91
C PHE A 386 -23.03 32.96 4.35
N ASP A 387 -24.17 32.67 5.06
CA ASP A 387 -25.08 33.67 5.60
C ASP A 387 -25.30 33.44 7.09
N PRO A 388 -24.74 34.28 7.98
CA PRO A 388 -24.85 34.11 9.43
C PRO A 388 -26.28 34.29 9.99
N ASN A 389 -27.21 34.83 9.19
CA ASN A 389 -28.61 35.03 9.59
C ASN A 389 -29.50 33.84 9.24
N VAL A 390 -28.99 32.87 8.47
CA VAL A 390 -29.73 31.69 8.04
C VAL A 390 -29.35 30.50 8.87
N LYS A 391 -30.35 29.68 9.26
CA LYS A 391 -30.15 28.40 9.93
C LYS A 391 -31.03 27.32 9.28
N HIS A 392 -30.52 26.11 9.29
CA HIS A 392 -31.15 24.94 8.71
C HIS A 392 -31.56 23.91 9.78
N LYS A 393 -32.44 22.99 9.42
CA LYS A 393 -32.72 21.78 10.21
C LYS A 393 -31.49 20.87 10.20
N PRO A 394 -31.27 20.04 11.24
CA PRO A 394 -30.24 19.04 11.23
C PRO A 394 -30.41 18.03 10.10
N THR A 395 -29.28 17.63 9.48
CA THR A 395 -29.24 16.67 8.40
C THR A 395 -28.17 15.60 8.67
N MET A 396 -28.36 14.39 8.10
CA MET A 396 -27.44 13.24 8.21
C MET A 396 -27.39 12.50 6.88
N LEU A 397 -26.31 11.75 6.68
CA LEU A 397 -26.16 10.77 5.61
C LEU A 397 -26.76 9.42 6.03
N THR A 398 -27.03 8.53 5.07
CA THR A 398 -27.42 7.15 5.37
C THR A 398 -26.31 6.44 6.15
N THR A 399 -25.05 6.70 5.79
CA THR A 399 -23.87 6.16 6.47
C THR A 399 -23.71 6.68 7.89
N ASP A 400 -24.13 7.91 8.20
CA ASP A 400 -24.16 8.43 9.59
C ASP A 400 -25.16 7.68 10.45
N LEU A 401 -26.33 7.42 9.90
CA LEU A 401 -27.38 6.67 10.61
C LEU A 401 -26.97 5.24 10.92
N SER A 402 -26.00 4.68 10.21
CA SER A 402 -25.40 3.39 10.54
C SER A 402 -24.82 3.37 11.96
N LEU A 403 -24.29 4.51 12.44
CA LEU A 403 -23.73 4.64 13.78
C LEU A 403 -24.80 4.60 14.88
N ARG A 404 -26.08 4.78 14.51
CA ARG A 404 -27.24 4.66 15.41
C ARG A 404 -27.94 3.32 15.29
N PHE A 405 -28.01 2.73 14.07
CA PHE A 405 -28.87 1.57 13.79
C PHE A 405 -28.14 0.24 13.69
N ASP A 406 -26.79 0.21 13.49
CA ASP A 406 -26.02 -1.01 13.66
C ASP A 406 -25.78 -1.26 15.16
N PRO A 407 -26.12 -2.46 15.70
CA PRO A 407 -26.07 -2.70 17.16
C PRO A 407 -24.69 -2.54 17.79
N VAL A 408 -23.62 -2.80 17.03
CA VAL A 408 -22.23 -2.67 17.51
C VAL A 408 -21.83 -1.20 17.49
N TYR A 409 -22.08 -0.51 16.39
CA TYR A 409 -21.77 0.91 16.27
C TYR A 409 -22.60 1.78 17.22
N GLU A 410 -23.89 1.45 17.42
CA GLU A 410 -24.74 2.16 18.38
C GLU A 410 -24.15 2.15 19.79
N LYS A 411 -23.73 0.97 20.24
CA LYS A 411 -23.13 0.81 21.59
C LYS A 411 -21.87 1.67 21.76
N ILE A 412 -21.01 1.70 20.73
CA ILE A 412 -19.79 2.52 20.72
C ILE A 412 -20.16 4.01 20.68
N SER A 413 -21.09 4.40 19.82
CA SER A 413 -21.54 5.79 19.67
C SER A 413 -22.15 6.35 20.96
N ARG A 414 -22.94 5.55 21.68
CA ARG A 414 -23.49 5.94 23.00
C ARG A 414 -22.38 6.08 24.03
N LYS A 415 -21.42 5.12 24.09
CA LYS A 415 -20.23 5.22 24.95
C LYS A 415 -19.49 6.55 24.72
N PHE A 416 -19.27 6.94 23.46
CA PHE A 416 -18.60 8.17 23.11
C PHE A 416 -19.42 9.42 23.41
N MET A 417 -20.73 9.37 23.22
CA MET A 417 -21.64 10.46 23.59
C MET A 417 -21.63 10.71 25.10
N GLU A 418 -21.61 9.65 25.90
CA GLU A 418 -21.61 9.70 27.37
C GLU A 418 -20.24 10.03 27.95
N ASN A 419 -19.15 9.70 27.23
CA ASN A 419 -17.78 9.93 27.67
C ASN A 419 -16.98 10.68 26.58
N PRO A 420 -17.02 12.01 26.56
CA PRO A 420 -16.28 12.84 25.62
C PRO A 420 -14.77 12.61 25.59
N ASP A 421 -14.15 12.31 26.73
CA ASP A 421 -12.69 12.08 26.80
C ASP A 421 -12.31 10.77 26.13
N ALA A 422 -13.14 9.72 26.26
CA ALA A 422 -12.94 8.46 25.55
C ALA A 422 -13.07 8.66 24.02
N PHE A 423 -14.02 9.51 23.57
CA PHE A 423 -14.13 9.85 22.17
C PHE A 423 -12.91 10.63 21.66
N ASN A 424 -12.46 11.62 22.42
CA ASN A 424 -11.31 12.43 22.06
C ASN A 424 -10.04 11.57 21.93
N ASP A 425 -9.79 10.66 22.89
CA ASP A 425 -8.62 9.74 22.82
C ASP A 425 -8.75 8.76 21.64
N ALA A 426 -9.92 8.15 21.47
CA ALA A 426 -10.16 7.20 20.36
C ALA A 426 -9.97 7.87 18.98
N PHE A 427 -10.52 9.08 18.78
CA PHE A 427 -10.33 9.80 17.53
C PHE A 427 -8.88 10.22 17.32
N ALA A 428 -8.19 10.74 18.35
CA ALA A 428 -6.79 11.16 18.26
C ALA A 428 -5.88 10.00 17.82
N ARG A 429 -6.07 8.82 18.43
CA ARG A 429 -5.31 7.60 18.10
C ARG A 429 -5.67 7.03 16.74
N ALA A 430 -6.96 6.99 16.40
CA ALA A 430 -7.41 6.49 15.11
C ALA A 430 -6.97 7.40 13.96
N TRP A 431 -7.03 8.73 14.14
CA TRP A 431 -6.52 9.70 13.17
C TRP A 431 -5.01 9.56 12.96
N PHE A 432 -4.24 9.39 14.04
CA PHE A 432 -2.81 9.16 13.95
C PHE A 432 -2.51 7.84 13.21
N LYS A 433 -3.22 6.77 13.55
CA LYS A 433 -3.10 5.48 12.87
C LYS A 433 -3.43 5.60 11.37
N LEU A 434 -4.55 6.24 11.01
CA LEU A 434 -4.96 6.47 9.64
C LEU A 434 -3.84 7.14 8.82
N THR A 435 -3.24 8.18 9.37
CA THR A 435 -2.29 9.05 8.67
C THR A 435 -0.83 8.62 8.75
N HIS A 436 -0.47 7.63 9.61
CA HIS A 436 0.93 7.22 9.83
C HIS A 436 1.18 5.72 9.66
N ARG A 437 0.14 4.92 9.39
CA ARG A 437 0.27 3.47 9.34
C ARG A 437 1.21 2.97 8.25
N ASP A 438 1.34 3.70 7.16
CA ASP A 438 2.17 3.42 6.00
C ASP A 438 3.62 3.92 6.11
N MET A 439 4.01 4.48 7.26
CA MET A 439 5.34 5.05 7.44
C MET A 439 6.39 4.07 7.99
N GLY A 440 5.97 2.90 8.46
CA GLY A 440 6.85 1.93 9.12
C GLY A 440 7.09 2.24 10.60
N PRO A 441 8.19 1.75 11.17
CA PRO A 441 8.46 1.86 12.59
C PRO A 441 8.80 3.30 13.02
N LYS A 442 8.61 3.59 14.30
CA LYS A 442 8.84 4.92 14.90
C LYS A 442 10.25 5.49 14.64
N THR A 443 11.24 4.65 14.38
CA THR A 443 12.60 5.08 14.04
C THR A 443 12.71 5.88 12.75
N THR A 444 11.68 5.81 11.89
CA THR A 444 11.60 6.59 10.64
C THR A 444 10.93 7.96 10.83
N TYR A 445 10.43 8.26 12.02
CA TYR A 445 9.64 9.45 12.30
C TYR A 445 10.52 10.68 12.54
N LEU A 446 10.13 11.81 11.95
CA LEU A 446 10.81 13.08 12.07
C LEU A 446 9.92 14.13 12.74
N GLY A 447 10.54 15.07 13.41
CA GLY A 447 9.88 16.27 13.94
C GLY A 447 9.56 16.22 15.43
N PRO A 448 9.27 17.40 16.00
CA PRO A 448 9.16 17.58 17.46
C PRO A 448 7.85 17.05 18.06
N GLU A 449 6.83 16.77 17.22
CA GLU A 449 5.53 16.28 17.65
C GLU A 449 5.35 14.77 17.39
N ALA A 450 6.42 14.06 16.99
CA ALA A 450 6.39 12.62 16.85
C ALA A 450 6.11 11.97 18.22
N PRO A 451 5.05 11.11 18.32
CA PRO A 451 4.69 10.48 19.58
C PRO A 451 5.81 9.58 20.11
N LYS A 452 5.99 9.61 21.45
CA LYS A 452 6.97 8.76 22.12
C LYS A 452 6.45 7.36 22.45
N GLU A 453 5.13 7.21 22.55
CA GLU A 453 4.46 5.96 22.81
C GLU A 453 4.69 4.96 21.66
N ASP A 454 4.99 3.71 21.99
CA ASP A 454 5.04 2.62 21.01
C ASP A 454 3.64 2.06 20.80
N LEU A 455 3.15 2.14 19.56
CA LEU A 455 1.84 1.61 19.20
C LEU A 455 2.03 0.22 18.57
N ILE A 456 1.21 -0.73 18.96
CA ILE A 456 1.35 -2.14 18.58
C ILE A 456 1.40 -2.35 17.05
N TRP A 457 0.64 -1.56 16.30
CA TRP A 457 0.57 -1.64 14.84
C TRP A 457 1.81 -1.06 14.11
N GLN A 458 2.74 -0.45 14.85
CA GLN A 458 4.04 0.02 14.33
C GLN A 458 5.11 -1.07 14.36
N ASP A 459 4.75 -2.30 14.73
CA ASP A 459 5.68 -3.43 14.92
C ASP A 459 6.89 -3.05 15.79
N PRO A 460 6.67 -2.59 17.05
CA PRO A 460 7.73 -2.03 17.88
C PRO A 460 8.83 -3.06 18.16
N ILE A 461 10.07 -2.58 18.16
CA ILE A 461 11.27 -3.36 18.43
C ILE A 461 12.01 -2.71 19.60
N PRO A 462 12.53 -3.49 20.58
CA PRO A 462 13.30 -2.92 21.68
C PRO A 462 14.52 -2.15 21.21
N ALA A 463 14.83 -1.05 21.87
CA ALA A 463 16.09 -0.33 21.61
C ALA A 463 17.30 -1.17 22.04
N ILE A 464 18.42 -1.00 21.35
CA ILE A 464 19.70 -1.66 21.69
C ILE A 464 20.13 -1.21 23.08
N ASN A 465 20.31 -2.15 24.00
CA ASN A 465 20.67 -1.91 25.40
C ASN A 465 22.00 -2.54 25.82
N HIS A 466 22.81 -2.98 24.86
CA HIS A 466 24.09 -3.63 25.04
C HIS A 466 25.08 -3.23 23.93
N LYS A 467 26.34 -3.56 24.09
CA LYS A 467 27.31 -3.44 22.98
C LYS A 467 27.05 -4.55 21.96
N VAL A 468 26.97 -4.17 20.70
CA VAL A 468 26.83 -5.11 19.59
C VAL A 468 28.16 -5.84 19.35
N VAL A 469 28.09 -6.99 18.69
CA VAL A 469 29.25 -7.80 18.34
C VAL A 469 30.16 -7.09 17.34
N GLY A 470 31.49 -7.17 17.56
CA GLY A 470 32.49 -6.70 16.61
C GLY A 470 33.03 -7.84 15.73
N GLU A 471 34.05 -7.54 14.91
CA GLU A 471 34.63 -8.50 13.95
C GLU A 471 35.10 -9.81 14.62
N LYS A 472 35.71 -9.71 15.80
CA LYS A 472 36.21 -10.88 16.57
C LYS A 472 35.05 -11.80 17.00
N GLU A 473 34.01 -11.21 17.54
CA GLU A 473 32.81 -11.92 17.99
C GLU A 473 32.04 -12.52 16.81
N ILE A 474 31.95 -11.79 15.70
CA ILE A 474 31.34 -12.28 14.46
C ILE A 474 32.12 -13.51 13.95
N ALA A 475 33.45 -13.49 13.93
CA ALA A 475 34.26 -14.65 13.53
C ALA A 475 34.02 -15.86 14.44
N GLN A 476 33.89 -15.65 15.75
CA GLN A 476 33.56 -16.69 16.73
C GLN A 476 32.16 -17.28 16.45
N LEU A 477 31.15 -16.42 16.24
CA LEU A 477 29.79 -16.84 15.93
C LEU A 477 29.71 -17.59 14.62
N LYS A 478 30.41 -17.13 13.55
CA LYS A 478 30.55 -17.85 12.28
C LYS A 478 31.05 -19.29 12.49
N THR A 479 32.08 -19.48 13.33
CA THR A 479 32.61 -20.80 13.66
C THR A 479 31.57 -21.67 14.39
N SER A 480 30.82 -21.08 15.32
CA SER A 480 29.78 -21.80 16.06
C SER A 480 28.62 -22.23 15.15
N ILE A 481 28.22 -21.38 14.23
CA ILE A 481 27.16 -21.67 13.25
C ILE A 481 27.59 -22.77 12.28
N LEU A 482 28.80 -22.70 11.72
CA LEU A 482 29.33 -23.76 10.83
C LEU A 482 29.42 -25.12 11.52
N ASN A 483 29.67 -25.16 12.83
CA ASN A 483 29.72 -26.37 13.62
C ASN A 483 28.37 -26.85 14.17
N SER A 484 27.29 -26.18 13.87
CA SER A 484 25.93 -26.50 14.39
C SER A 484 25.29 -27.71 13.72
N GLY A 485 25.80 -28.14 12.58
CA GLY A 485 25.20 -29.19 11.75
C GLY A 485 24.04 -28.75 10.88
N LEU A 486 23.76 -27.44 10.80
CA LEU A 486 22.78 -26.89 9.87
C LEU A 486 23.33 -26.91 8.44
N THR A 487 22.47 -27.26 7.48
CA THR A 487 22.84 -27.23 6.05
C THR A 487 22.80 -25.80 5.50
N ILE A 488 23.46 -25.58 4.37
CA ILE A 488 23.42 -24.29 3.66
C ILE A 488 21.97 -23.91 3.32
N SER A 489 21.20 -24.85 2.79
CA SER A 489 19.80 -24.62 2.44
C SER A 489 18.97 -24.18 3.65
N GLU A 490 19.06 -24.89 4.80
CA GLU A 490 18.35 -24.55 6.03
C GLU A 490 18.69 -23.15 6.54
N MET A 491 19.96 -22.75 6.50
CA MET A 491 20.39 -21.42 6.93
C MET A 491 19.88 -20.31 6.01
N VAL A 492 20.01 -20.51 4.70
CA VAL A 492 19.59 -19.53 3.69
C VAL A 492 18.07 -19.40 3.66
N GLU A 493 17.34 -20.51 3.68
CA GLU A 493 15.88 -20.51 3.69
C GLU A 493 15.29 -19.77 4.92
N THR A 494 15.86 -20.03 6.11
CA THR A 494 15.40 -19.37 7.34
C THR A 494 15.66 -17.86 7.33
N ALA A 495 16.83 -17.43 6.87
CA ALA A 495 17.16 -16.02 6.75
C ALA A 495 16.26 -15.32 5.70
N TRP A 496 16.03 -15.97 4.56
CA TRP A 496 15.07 -15.48 3.56
C TRP A 496 13.66 -15.38 4.12
N ALA A 497 13.17 -16.42 4.77
CA ALA A 497 11.84 -16.45 5.39
C ALA A 497 11.63 -15.32 6.41
N SER A 498 12.68 -14.96 7.14
CA SER A 498 12.66 -13.83 8.08
C SER A 498 12.63 -12.48 7.34
N ALA A 499 13.61 -12.24 6.46
CA ALA A 499 13.82 -10.94 5.84
C ALA A 499 12.79 -10.62 4.75
N SER A 500 12.37 -11.60 3.95
CA SER A 500 11.50 -11.38 2.80
C SER A 500 10.03 -11.10 3.14
N THR A 501 9.68 -11.03 4.41
CA THR A 501 8.38 -10.49 4.84
C THR A 501 8.29 -8.98 4.70
N TYR A 502 9.42 -8.30 4.50
CA TYR A 502 9.45 -6.86 4.33
C TYR A 502 8.60 -6.40 3.14
N ARG A 503 7.89 -5.29 3.34
CA ARG A 503 7.14 -4.59 2.32
C ARG A 503 7.63 -3.15 2.23
N GLY A 504 8.23 -2.78 1.10
CA GLY A 504 8.70 -1.41 0.84
C GLY A 504 7.56 -0.38 0.82
N THR A 505 6.34 -0.85 0.60
CA THR A 505 5.12 -0.03 0.49
C THR A 505 4.70 0.62 1.81
N ASP A 506 4.81 -0.10 2.93
CA ASP A 506 4.47 0.41 4.27
C ASP A 506 5.58 0.20 5.30
N ARG A 507 6.75 -0.29 4.86
CA ARG A 507 7.94 -0.54 5.68
C ARG A 507 7.71 -1.50 6.85
N ARG A 508 6.77 -2.46 6.68
CA ARG A 508 6.49 -3.52 7.66
C ARG A 508 7.23 -4.80 7.31
N GLY A 509 7.38 -5.68 8.29
CA GLY A 509 8.10 -6.95 8.15
C GLY A 509 9.61 -6.77 8.17
N GLY A 510 10.34 -7.79 7.71
CA GLY A 510 11.79 -7.83 7.72
C GLY A 510 12.37 -8.73 8.81
N ALA A 511 13.70 -8.79 8.88
CA ALA A 511 14.43 -9.68 9.79
C ALA A 511 14.52 -9.12 11.23
N ASN A 512 14.44 -7.79 11.39
CA ASN A 512 14.57 -7.14 12.68
C ASN A 512 13.34 -7.45 13.54
N GLY A 513 13.57 -7.83 14.79
CA GLY A 513 12.53 -8.31 15.69
C GLY A 513 12.44 -9.83 15.78
N ALA A 514 13.12 -10.58 14.91
CA ALA A 514 13.07 -12.06 14.86
C ALA A 514 11.64 -12.63 14.92
N ARG A 515 10.65 -11.95 14.35
CA ARG A 515 9.24 -12.35 14.44
C ARG A 515 8.93 -13.70 13.83
N ILE A 516 9.85 -14.23 13.02
CA ILE A 516 9.80 -15.62 12.55
C ILE A 516 9.76 -16.64 13.69
N CYS A 517 10.18 -16.25 14.91
CA CYS A 517 10.13 -17.07 16.12
C CYS A 517 8.79 -16.98 16.85
N LEU A 518 7.92 -16.02 16.47
CA LEU A 518 6.69 -15.63 17.14
C LEU A 518 5.46 -15.95 16.30
N GLU A 519 4.30 -16.00 16.96
CA GLU A 519 3.03 -16.07 16.26
C GLU A 519 2.70 -14.71 15.58
N PRO A 520 2.15 -14.71 14.34
CA PRO A 520 1.71 -15.88 13.58
C PRO A 520 2.81 -16.45 12.65
N GLN A 521 3.94 -15.77 12.44
CA GLN A 521 4.93 -16.10 11.40
C GLN A 521 5.59 -17.47 11.60
N ARG A 522 5.77 -17.88 12.84
CA ARG A 522 6.38 -19.18 13.17
C ARG A 522 5.63 -20.37 12.54
N ASN A 523 4.32 -20.24 12.43
CA ASN A 523 3.44 -21.33 11.97
C ASN A 523 3.00 -21.19 10.52
N TRP A 524 3.49 -20.19 9.77
CA TRP A 524 3.18 -20.10 8.35
C TRP A 524 3.69 -21.30 7.58
N GLU A 525 2.82 -21.88 6.77
CA GLU A 525 3.13 -23.06 5.95
C GLU A 525 4.40 -22.89 5.13
N VAL A 526 4.56 -21.73 4.50
CA VAL A 526 5.71 -21.38 3.65
C VAL A 526 7.07 -21.46 4.35
N ASN A 527 7.09 -21.46 5.68
CA ASN A 527 8.31 -21.48 6.49
C ASN A 527 8.73 -22.89 6.91
N ASN A 528 8.06 -23.95 6.44
CA ASN A 528 8.35 -25.33 6.85
C ASN A 528 8.49 -25.46 8.39
N PRO A 529 7.43 -25.34 9.20
CA PRO A 529 7.53 -25.15 10.66
C PRO A 529 8.40 -26.17 11.41
N ALA A 530 8.46 -27.42 10.93
CA ALA A 530 9.31 -28.44 11.53
C ALA A 530 10.81 -28.17 11.30
N GLN A 531 11.21 -27.82 10.08
CA GLN A 531 12.57 -27.42 9.72
C GLN A 531 12.94 -26.11 10.42
N LEU A 532 12.05 -25.12 10.40
CA LEU A 532 12.25 -23.87 11.10
C LEU A 532 12.53 -24.07 12.58
N THR A 533 11.77 -24.93 13.26
CA THR A 533 11.99 -25.25 14.68
C THR A 533 13.38 -25.82 14.93
N LYS A 534 13.88 -26.72 14.06
CA LYS A 534 15.25 -27.24 14.14
C LYS A 534 16.30 -26.13 14.07
N VAL A 535 16.17 -25.23 13.07
CA VAL A 535 17.13 -24.15 12.86
C VAL A 535 17.10 -23.17 14.05
N LEU A 536 15.92 -22.73 14.46
CA LEU A 536 15.76 -21.80 15.57
C LEU A 536 16.34 -22.37 16.89
N THR A 537 16.07 -23.65 17.20
CA THR A 537 16.62 -24.30 18.40
C THR A 537 18.15 -24.27 18.39
N SER A 538 18.77 -24.49 17.23
CA SER A 538 20.22 -24.45 17.10
C SER A 538 20.79 -23.05 17.28
N LEU A 539 20.14 -22.03 16.68
CA LEU A 539 20.56 -20.64 16.80
C LEU A 539 20.31 -20.05 18.20
N GLU A 540 19.19 -20.38 18.83
CA GLU A 540 18.87 -20.00 20.23
C GLU A 540 19.91 -20.56 21.20
N LYS A 541 20.36 -21.80 20.98
CA LYS A 541 21.45 -22.37 21.77
C LYS A 541 22.76 -21.61 21.59
N ILE A 542 23.12 -21.25 20.37
CA ILE A 542 24.32 -20.45 20.08
C ILE A 542 24.20 -19.06 20.72
N GLN A 543 23.04 -18.42 20.62
CA GLN A 543 22.76 -17.13 21.26
C GLN A 543 22.97 -17.19 22.77
N LYS A 544 22.38 -18.19 23.42
CA LYS A 544 22.49 -18.40 24.85
C LYS A 544 23.93 -18.63 25.27
N ASP A 545 24.61 -19.60 24.65
CA ASP A 545 26.00 -19.97 24.95
C ASP A 545 26.96 -18.78 24.76
N PHE A 546 26.70 -17.89 23.80
CA PHE A 546 27.48 -16.69 23.56
C PHE A 546 27.18 -15.59 24.59
N ASN A 547 25.90 -15.28 24.80
CA ASN A 547 25.44 -14.19 25.66
C ASN A 547 25.70 -14.43 27.16
N GLU A 548 25.81 -15.69 27.59
CA GLU A 548 26.19 -16.05 28.96
C GLU A 548 27.68 -15.77 29.25
N LYS A 549 28.54 -15.80 28.25
CA LYS A 549 29.98 -15.55 28.39
C LYS A 549 30.37 -14.08 28.47
N SER A 550 29.49 -13.18 28.05
CA SER A 550 29.74 -11.75 28.08
C SER A 550 28.57 -10.99 28.75
N LYS A 551 28.94 -10.08 29.67
CA LYS A 551 27.94 -9.19 30.30
C LYS A 551 27.58 -7.97 29.45
N GLU A 552 28.49 -7.52 28.61
CA GLU A 552 28.38 -6.25 27.87
C GLU A 552 28.05 -6.46 26.39
N ILE A 553 28.70 -7.43 25.73
CA ILE A 553 28.53 -7.69 24.31
C ILE A 553 27.54 -8.83 24.15
N LYS A 554 26.45 -8.58 23.40
CA LYS A 554 25.42 -9.57 23.14
C LYS A 554 25.06 -9.62 21.66
N VAL A 555 24.44 -10.71 21.25
CA VAL A 555 23.88 -10.90 19.91
C VAL A 555 22.41 -11.25 20.04
N SER A 556 21.57 -10.64 19.20
CA SER A 556 20.16 -10.98 19.06
C SER A 556 19.96 -12.24 18.22
N LEU A 557 18.82 -12.89 18.37
CA LEU A 557 18.45 -14.00 17.48
C LEU A 557 18.19 -13.50 16.04
N ALA A 558 17.64 -12.30 15.87
CA ALA A 558 17.49 -11.62 14.59
C ALA A 558 18.83 -11.49 13.84
N ASP A 559 19.87 -11.03 14.53
CA ASP A 559 21.22 -10.94 13.94
C ASP A 559 21.79 -12.32 13.64
N LEU A 560 21.59 -13.34 14.50
CA LEU A 560 22.06 -14.71 14.23
C LEU A 560 21.38 -15.36 13.05
N ILE A 561 20.09 -15.14 12.83
CA ILE A 561 19.36 -15.65 11.67
C ILE A 561 19.95 -15.07 10.38
N VAL A 562 20.18 -13.77 10.31
CA VAL A 562 20.78 -13.12 9.15
C VAL A 562 22.23 -13.57 8.96
N LEU A 563 23.01 -13.64 10.04
CA LEU A 563 24.39 -14.10 9.99
C LEU A 563 24.50 -15.56 9.49
N ALA A 564 23.59 -16.44 9.93
CA ALA A 564 23.54 -17.82 9.47
C ALA A 564 23.28 -17.91 7.96
N GLY A 565 22.31 -17.14 7.42
CA GLY A 565 22.07 -17.04 5.99
C GLY A 565 23.27 -16.53 5.22
N ASN A 566 23.95 -15.50 5.72
CA ASN A 566 25.15 -14.95 5.11
C ASN A 566 26.29 -15.99 5.05
N ILE A 567 26.46 -16.77 6.13
CA ILE A 567 27.44 -17.86 6.19
C ILE A 567 27.09 -18.95 5.18
N GLY A 568 25.82 -19.31 5.06
CA GLY A 568 25.36 -20.26 4.05
C GLY A 568 25.73 -19.81 2.65
N VAL A 569 25.52 -18.55 2.30
CA VAL A 569 25.90 -17.95 1.01
C VAL A 569 27.42 -17.91 0.84
N GLU A 570 28.20 -17.49 1.85
CA GLU A 570 29.67 -17.51 1.80
C GLU A 570 30.23 -18.90 1.55
N GLN A 571 29.69 -19.91 2.25
CA GLN A 571 30.15 -21.29 2.12
C GLN A 571 29.79 -21.86 0.75
N ALA A 572 28.61 -21.57 0.23
CA ALA A 572 28.19 -22.00 -1.10
C ALA A 572 29.02 -21.35 -2.22
N ALA A 573 29.35 -20.07 -2.09
CA ALA A 573 30.25 -19.38 -3.00
C ALA A 573 31.66 -20.00 -2.96
N LYS A 574 32.20 -20.29 -1.77
CA LYS A 574 33.48 -20.97 -1.59
C LYS A 574 33.50 -22.36 -2.22
N ASN A 575 32.44 -23.14 -2.05
CA ASN A 575 32.28 -24.45 -2.65
C ASN A 575 32.23 -24.38 -4.20
N ALA A 576 31.77 -23.26 -4.74
CA ALA A 576 31.77 -22.93 -6.17
C ALA A 576 33.11 -22.37 -6.67
N GLY A 577 34.12 -22.19 -5.78
CA GLY A 577 35.44 -21.68 -6.12
C GLY A 577 35.61 -20.17 -6.00
N HIS A 578 34.64 -19.47 -5.41
CA HIS A 578 34.66 -18.03 -5.22
C HIS A 578 34.91 -17.65 -3.76
N SER A 579 35.88 -16.78 -3.50
CA SER A 579 36.13 -16.22 -2.18
C SER A 579 35.44 -14.86 -2.06
N ILE A 580 34.27 -14.79 -1.41
CA ILE A 580 33.52 -13.58 -1.21
C ILE A 580 33.04 -13.54 0.23
N ALA A 581 33.06 -12.35 0.85
CA ALA A 581 32.45 -12.08 2.13
C ALA A 581 31.06 -11.45 1.90
N VAL A 582 30.05 -11.94 2.60
CA VAL A 582 28.72 -11.32 2.60
C VAL A 582 28.68 -10.25 3.69
N PRO A 583 28.43 -8.99 3.36
CA PRO A 583 28.36 -7.91 4.34
C PRO A 583 27.36 -8.19 5.45
N PHE A 584 27.78 -7.96 6.69
CA PHE A 584 26.92 -8.12 7.86
C PHE A 584 27.10 -6.93 8.80
N THR A 585 26.00 -6.28 9.14
CA THR A 585 25.97 -5.21 10.14
C THR A 585 25.08 -5.65 11.30
N PRO A 586 25.64 -5.82 12.51
CA PRO A 586 24.89 -6.19 13.70
C PRO A 586 24.01 -5.02 14.19
N GLY A 587 23.07 -5.31 15.10
CA GLY A 587 22.25 -4.30 15.75
C GLY A 587 20.75 -4.52 15.60
N ARG A 588 20.31 -5.63 15.03
CA ARG A 588 18.92 -6.06 15.13
C ARG A 588 18.62 -6.49 16.57
N MET A 589 17.37 -6.35 16.98
CA MET A 589 16.88 -6.76 18.29
C MET A 589 15.74 -7.76 18.15
N ASP A 590 15.48 -8.50 19.23
CA ASP A 590 14.39 -9.47 19.25
C ASP A 590 13.14 -8.85 19.88
N ALA A 591 12.01 -8.89 19.15
CA ALA A 591 10.71 -8.49 19.66
C ALA A 591 10.10 -9.59 20.53
N THR A 592 9.13 -9.21 21.36
CA THR A 592 8.33 -10.16 22.13
C THR A 592 6.97 -10.42 21.46
N GLN A 593 6.25 -11.44 21.97
CA GLN A 593 4.91 -11.73 21.47
C GLN A 593 3.94 -10.57 21.75
N GLU A 594 4.09 -9.89 22.88
CA GLU A 594 3.28 -8.72 23.27
C GLU A 594 3.55 -7.50 22.38
N GLN A 595 4.72 -7.44 21.74
CA GLN A 595 5.09 -6.41 20.76
C GLN A 595 4.68 -6.78 19.33
N THR A 596 3.94 -7.87 19.15
CA THR A 596 3.50 -8.36 17.84
C THR A 596 1.98 -8.32 17.74
N ASP A 597 1.45 -7.44 16.88
CA ASP A 597 0.03 -7.41 16.53
C ASP A 597 -0.29 -8.61 15.62
N VAL A 598 -0.62 -9.75 16.23
CA VAL A 598 -0.87 -11.02 15.55
C VAL A 598 -1.86 -10.88 14.38
N LYS A 599 -2.93 -10.11 14.58
CA LYS A 599 -3.97 -9.93 13.56
C LYS A 599 -3.45 -9.17 12.34
N SER A 600 -2.79 -8.05 12.56
CA SER A 600 -2.29 -7.24 11.46
C SER A 600 -1.01 -7.83 10.86
N PHE A 601 -0.19 -8.52 11.65
CA PHE A 601 1.01 -9.19 11.15
C PHE A 601 0.68 -10.41 10.25
N ALA A 602 -0.48 -11.05 10.45
CA ALA A 602 -0.95 -12.14 9.57
C ALA A 602 -1.11 -11.72 8.10
N TYR A 603 -1.33 -10.43 7.81
CA TYR A 603 -1.36 -9.93 6.42
C TYR A 603 0.00 -9.98 5.72
N LEU A 604 1.10 -10.18 6.44
CA LEU A 604 2.43 -10.37 5.87
C LEU A 604 2.69 -11.82 5.40
N GLU A 605 1.78 -12.76 5.69
CA GLU A 605 1.91 -14.15 5.23
C GLU A 605 1.94 -14.20 3.70
N PRO A 606 3.02 -14.73 3.09
CA PRO A 606 3.09 -14.84 1.66
C PRO A 606 1.99 -15.75 1.10
N GLN A 607 1.21 -15.25 0.15
CA GLN A 607 0.29 -16.07 -0.62
C GLN A 607 1.03 -16.85 -1.71
N ALA A 608 2.16 -16.30 -2.13
CA ALA A 608 3.14 -16.93 -2.99
C ALA A 608 4.54 -16.42 -2.66
N ASP A 609 5.54 -17.25 -2.87
CA ASP A 609 6.95 -16.88 -2.85
C ASP A 609 7.67 -17.61 -4.00
N GLY A 610 7.74 -16.95 -5.16
CA GLY A 610 8.39 -17.52 -6.34
C GLY A 610 9.88 -17.82 -6.15
N PHE A 611 10.55 -17.14 -5.21
CA PHE A 611 11.94 -17.40 -4.85
C PHE A 611 12.13 -18.77 -4.16
N ARG A 612 11.08 -19.28 -3.50
CA ARG A 612 11.04 -20.61 -2.86
C ARG A 612 10.07 -21.58 -3.55
N ASN A 613 9.58 -21.27 -4.74
CA ASN A 613 8.56 -22.06 -5.46
C ASN A 613 7.30 -22.38 -4.63
N TYR A 614 6.91 -21.48 -3.74
CA TYR A 614 5.69 -21.60 -2.93
C TYR A 614 4.51 -20.90 -3.57
N LEU A 615 3.38 -21.58 -3.60
CA LEU A 615 2.06 -21.01 -3.95
C LEU A 615 1.01 -21.62 -3.03
N LYS A 616 0.31 -20.79 -2.29
CA LYS A 616 -0.80 -21.24 -1.43
C LYS A 616 -1.90 -21.86 -2.29
N ALA A 617 -2.40 -23.03 -1.87
CA ALA A 617 -3.31 -23.84 -2.68
C ALA A 617 -4.62 -23.12 -3.10
N SER A 618 -5.07 -22.17 -2.31
CA SER A 618 -6.29 -21.37 -2.58
C SER A 618 -6.07 -20.22 -3.57
N TYR A 619 -4.82 -19.94 -3.98
CA TYR A 619 -4.51 -18.78 -4.81
C TYR A 619 -4.57 -19.10 -6.29
N THR A 620 -5.15 -18.21 -7.10
CA THR A 620 -5.43 -18.44 -8.52
C THR A 620 -4.72 -17.49 -9.48
N VAL A 621 -3.98 -16.50 -8.96
CA VAL A 621 -3.17 -15.58 -9.78
C VAL A 621 -1.93 -16.30 -10.30
N ALA A 622 -1.50 -15.98 -11.52
CA ALA A 622 -0.34 -16.60 -12.14
C ALA A 622 0.94 -16.41 -11.30
N THR A 623 1.71 -17.48 -11.12
CA THR A 623 2.89 -17.48 -10.23
C THR A 623 3.97 -16.48 -10.65
N GLU A 624 4.15 -16.26 -11.95
CA GLU A 624 5.10 -15.25 -12.47
C GLU A 624 4.67 -13.81 -12.13
N ALA A 625 3.37 -13.52 -12.14
CA ALA A 625 2.89 -12.19 -11.72
C ALA A 625 3.10 -11.96 -10.21
N LEU A 626 2.89 -13.00 -9.40
CA LEU A 626 3.14 -12.96 -7.96
C LEU A 626 4.64 -12.87 -7.62
N LEU A 627 5.51 -13.43 -8.46
CA LEU A 627 6.95 -13.23 -8.32
C LEU A 627 7.36 -11.77 -8.53
N VAL A 628 6.81 -11.12 -9.57
CA VAL A 628 7.06 -9.69 -9.83
C VAL A 628 6.50 -8.83 -8.70
N ASP A 629 5.30 -9.14 -8.22
CA ASP A 629 4.68 -8.45 -7.08
C ASP A 629 5.55 -8.55 -5.82
N LYS A 630 6.04 -9.74 -5.50
CA LYS A 630 6.95 -9.97 -4.39
C LYS A 630 8.27 -9.21 -4.55
N ALA A 631 8.84 -9.21 -5.75
CA ALA A 631 10.07 -8.46 -6.06
C ALA A 631 9.86 -6.95 -5.86
N GLN A 632 8.72 -6.41 -6.30
CA GLN A 632 8.38 -5.00 -6.10
C GLN A 632 8.22 -4.65 -4.61
N LEU A 633 7.53 -5.49 -3.82
CA LEU A 633 7.43 -5.31 -2.37
C LEU A 633 8.80 -5.30 -1.67
N LEU A 634 9.75 -6.09 -2.17
CA LEU A 634 11.15 -6.11 -1.73
C LEU A 634 12.01 -5.03 -2.38
N THR A 635 11.41 -4.10 -3.14
CA THR A 635 12.12 -3.02 -3.84
C THR A 635 13.20 -3.50 -4.81
N LEU A 636 13.06 -4.71 -5.35
CA LEU A 636 14.03 -5.31 -6.27
C LEU A 636 13.83 -4.82 -7.70
N SER A 637 14.93 -4.59 -8.40
CA SER A 637 14.96 -4.45 -9.85
C SER A 637 14.83 -5.80 -10.55
N ALA A 638 14.55 -5.81 -11.86
CA ALA A 638 14.49 -7.05 -12.63
C ALA A 638 15.80 -7.86 -12.60
N PRO A 639 17.01 -7.26 -12.71
CA PRO A 639 18.26 -7.99 -12.51
C PRO A 639 18.41 -8.58 -11.10
N GLU A 640 18.07 -7.85 -10.05
CA GLU A 640 18.13 -8.34 -8.66
C GLU A 640 17.14 -9.49 -8.43
N MET A 641 15.92 -9.41 -8.95
CA MET A 641 14.94 -10.50 -8.93
C MET A 641 15.50 -11.73 -9.64
N THR A 642 16.07 -11.55 -10.83
CA THR A 642 16.62 -12.63 -11.65
C THR A 642 17.75 -13.36 -10.92
N VAL A 643 18.76 -12.64 -10.44
CA VAL A 643 19.92 -13.25 -9.81
C VAL A 643 19.56 -13.95 -8.51
N LEU A 644 18.64 -13.37 -7.71
CA LEU A 644 18.15 -13.98 -6.47
C LEU A 644 17.43 -15.30 -6.75
N LEU A 645 16.51 -15.32 -7.72
CA LEU A 645 15.80 -16.56 -8.06
C LEU A 645 16.76 -17.64 -8.49
N GLY A 646 17.70 -17.35 -9.42
CA GLY A 646 18.68 -18.33 -9.88
C GLY A 646 19.57 -18.88 -8.76
N GLY A 647 20.00 -18.02 -7.83
CA GLY A 647 20.80 -18.43 -6.68
C GLY A 647 20.02 -19.25 -5.66
N MET A 648 18.78 -18.88 -5.37
CA MET A 648 17.91 -19.66 -4.49
C MET A 648 17.64 -21.07 -5.06
N ARG A 649 17.53 -21.21 -6.38
CA ARG A 649 17.45 -22.52 -7.03
C ARG A 649 18.77 -23.30 -6.90
N ALA A 650 19.91 -22.65 -7.12
CA ALA A 650 21.22 -23.30 -6.96
C ALA A 650 21.44 -23.80 -5.52
N LEU A 651 20.92 -23.11 -4.52
CA LEU A 651 21.00 -23.44 -3.10
C LEU A 651 19.89 -24.39 -2.60
N GLN A 652 18.99 -24.81 -3.50
CA GLN A 652 17.86 -25.71 -3.19
C GLN A 652 17.00 -25.26 -2.01
N THR A 653 16.61 -23.99 -2.01
CA THR A 653 15.78 -23.37 -0.95
C THR A 653 14.29 -23.41 -1.26
N ASN A 654 13.84 -24.35 -2.07
CA ASN A 654 12.44 -24.49 -2.42
C ASN A 654 11.59 -24.98 -1.23
N TYR A 655 10.39 -24.44 -1.11
CA TYR A 655 9.40 -24.93 -0.17
C TYR A 655 9.18 -26.45 -0.33
N ASP A 656 9.05 -27.14 0.80
CA ASP A 656 8.86 -28.59 0.89
C ASP A 656 9.91 -29.41 0.13
N ASN A 657 11.14 -28.85 0.01
CA ASN A 657 12.26 -29.46 -0.69
C ASN A 657 11.94 -29.88 -2.15
N SER A 658 11.02 -29.16 -2.80
CA SER A 658 10.63 -29.48 -4.18
C SER A 658 11.80 -29.31 -5.15
N MET A 659 11.87 -30.19 -6.14
CA MET A 659 12.95 -30.20 -7.13
C MET A 659 12.65 -29.37 -8.38
N HIS A 660 11.58 -28.56 -8.36
CA HIS A 660 11.22 -27.72 -9.49
C HIS A 660 12.22 -26.56 -9.65
N GLY A 661 12.76 -26.38 -10.85
CA GLY A 661 13.78 -25.38 -11.13
C GLY A 661 15.18 -25.72 -10.61
N ILE A 662 15.35 -26.88 -9.98
CA ILE A 662 16.66 -27.35 -9.52
C ILE A 662 17.33 -28.09 -10.68
N PHE A 663 18.23 -27.41 -11.39
CA PHE A 663 18.92 -27.95 -12.56
C PHE A 663 20.38 -28.31 -12.27
N ALA A 664 20.82 -28.11 -11.03
CA ALA A 664 22.17 -28.44 -10.58
C ALA A 664 22.25 -29.85 -9.97
N ASN A 665 23.40 -30.49 -10.10
CA ASN A 665 23.67 -31.77 -9.47
C ASN A 665 24.24 -31.66 -8.04
N SER A 666 24.37 -30.43 -7.52
CA SER A 666 24.97 -30.13 -6.22
C SER A 666 24.16 -29.02 -5.54
N ASN A 667 23.83 -29.21 -4.28
CA ASN A 667 22.98 -28.31 -3.47
C ASN A 667 23.78 -27.38 -2.54
N ASP A 668 25.07 -27.40 -2.61
CA ASP A 668 25.97 -26.65 -1.72
C ASP A 668 26.86 -25.65 -2.44
N LYS A 669 26.52 -25.31 -3.70
CA LYS A 669 27.31 -24.42 -4.55
C LYS A 669 26.46 -23.28 -5.12
N LEU A 670 26.94 -22.08 -4.96
CA LEU A 670 26.33 -20.90 -5.59
C LEU A 670 26.89 -20.76 -7.01
N THR A 671 26.15 -21.29 -7.99
CA THR A 671 26.53 -21.27 -9.41
C THR A 671 25.42 -20.71 -10.29
N ASN A 672 25.76 -20.27 -11.50
CA ASN A 672 24.81 -19.79 -12.51
C ASN A 672 24.14 -20.91 -13.33
N GLU A 673 24.30 -22.18 -12.92
CA GLU A 673 23.80 -23.37 -13.66
C GLU A 673 22.31 -23.30 -13.96
N PHE A 674 21.51 -22.65 -13.09
CA PHE A 674 20.08 -22.41 -13.34
C PHE A 674 19.87 -21.79 -14.73
N PHE A 675 20.55 -20.69 -15.03
CA PHE A 675 20.39 -19.99 -16.30
C PHE A 675 20.99 -20.76 -17.46
N VAL A 676 22.18 -21.36 -17.28
CA VAL A 676 22.83 -22.18 -18.31
C VAL A 676 21.94 -23.33 -18.76
N LYS A 677 21.29 -24.03 -17.81
CA LYS A 677 20.44 -25.17 -18.10
C LYS A 677 19.05 -24.76 -18.59
N LEU A 678 18.50 -23.66 -18.08
CA LEU A 678 17.24 -23.13 -18.53
C LEU A 678 17.27 -22.73 -20.02
N LEU A 679 18.38 -22.17 -20.46
CA LEU A 679 18.56 -21.68 -21.84
C LEU A 679 19.23 -22.69 -22.78
N GLU A 680 19.59 -23.88 -22.30
CA GLU A 680 20.24 -24.89 -23.16
C GLU A 680 19.31 -25.41 -24.26
N MET A 681 19.81 -25.53 -25.49
CA MET A 681 19.07 -25.99 -26.66
C MET A 681 18.71 -27.48 -26.65
N GLY A 682 19.32 -28.26 -25.77
CA GLY A 682 19.12 -29.71 -25.65
C GLY A 682 17.90 -30.12 -24.83
N THR A 683 17.13 -29.15 -24.29
CA THR A 683 15.96 -29.40 -23.47
C THR A 683 14.71 -28.79 -24.12
N THR A 684 13.63 -29.56 -24.24
CA THR A 684 12.31 -29.12 -24.67
C THR A 684 11.36 -29.16 -23.50
N TRP A 685 10.52 -28.13 -23.34
CA TRP A 685 9.60 -28.01 -22.21
C TRP A 685 8.18 -28.38 -22.61
N LYS A 686 7.51 -29.13 -21.74
CA LYS A 686 6.11 -29.54 -21.93
C LYS A 686 5.35 -29.45 -20.61
N ALA A 687 4.15 -28.88 -20.66
CA ALA A 687 3.27 -28.84 -19.49
C ALA A 687 2.98 -30.27 -19.00
N LYS A 688 3.07 -30.47 -17.70
CA LYS A 688 2.81 -31.76 -17.05
C LYS A 688 1.32 -32.05 -16.93
N ASP A 689 0.54 -31.00 -16.70
CA ASP A 689 -0.91 -31.10 -16.49
C ASP A 689 -1.67 -29.94 -17.16
N TYR A 690 -2.97 -29.99 -17.11
CA TYR A 690 -3.86 -28.98 -17.69
C TYR A 690 -3.80 -27.60 -16.99
N LYS A 691 -3.25 -27.55 -15.77
CA LYS A 691 -3.10 -26.28 -15.03
C LYS A 691 -1.93 -25.46 -15.52
N ASN A 692 -0.98 -26.08 -16.24
CA ASN A 692 0.26 -25.45 -16.71
C ASN A 692 1.06 -24.72 -15.63
N GLU A 693 1.07 -25.25 -14.42
CA GLU A 693 1.90 -24.72 -13.33
C GLU A 693 3.26 -25.41 -13.26
N ILE A 694 3.32 -26.69 -13.63
CA ILE A 694 4.54 -27.49 -13.64
C ILE A 694 4.81 -27.98 -15.06
N PHE A 695 6.06 -27.91 -15.44
CA PHE A 695 6.57 -28.34 -16.76
C PHE A 695 7.65 -29.38 -16.62
N GLU A 696 7.70 -30.29 -17.58
CA GLU A 696 8.77 -31.26 -17.73
C GLU A 696 9.76 -30.80 -18.80
N GLY A 697 11.02 -30.63 -18.40
CA GLY A 697 12.14 -30.45 -19.31
C GLY A 697 12.62 -31.80 -19.83
N ARG A 698 12.48 -32.02 -21.11
CA ARG A 698 12.79 -33.30 -21.76
C ARG A 698 14.00 -33.17 -22.68
N ASP A 699 14.81 -34.19 -22.68
CA ASP A 699 15.94 -34.31 -23.63
C ASP A 699 15.39 -34.28 -25.07
N ALA A 700 15.91 -33.34 -25.88
CA ALA A 700 15.39 -33.10 -27.23
C ALA A 700 15.56 -34.30 -28.19
N LYS A 701 16.49 -35.21 -27.90
CA LYS A 701 16.77 -36.39 -28.74
C LYS A 701 16.05 -37.62 -28.25
N THR A 702 16.06 -37.89 -26.96
CA THR A 702 15.53 -39.11 -26.35
C THR A 702 14.14 -38.97 -25.80
N ASN A 703 13.63 -37.73 -25.66
CA ASN A 703 12.38 -37.37 -25.02
C ASN A 703 12.26 -37.79 -23.53
N ALA A 704 13.38 -38.20 -22.92
CA ALA A 704 13.43 -38.54 -21.49
C ALA A 704 13.30 -37.29 -20.63
N VAL A 705 12.54 -37.37 -19.52
CA VAL A 705 12.44 -36.26 -18.56
C VAL A 705 13.76 -36.05 -17.84
N LYS A 706 14.31 -34.86 -17.92
CA LYS A 706 15.57 -34.44 -17.27
C LYS A 706 15.27 -33.60 -16.04
N TRP A 707 14.34 -32.65 -16.18
CA TRP A 707 14.08 -31.64 -15.20
C TRP A 707 12.57 -31.41 -15.01
N THR A 708 12.19 -30.75 -13.93
CA THR A 708 10.89 -30.14 -13.78
C THR A 708 11.06 -28.67 -13.40
N ALA A 709 10.11 -27.81 -13.80
CA ALA A 709 10.13 -26.39 -13.51
C ALA A 709 8.71 -25.85 -13.30
N THR A 710 8.60 -24.74 -12.62
CA THR A 710 7.35 -23.99 -12.49
C THR A 710 7.25 -22.88 -13.54
N ARG A 711 6.11 -22.20 -13.62
CA ARG A 711 5.95 -20.99 -14.42
C ARG A 711 6.93 -19.90 -13.99
N ALA A 712 7.15 -19.74 -12.68
CA ALA A 712 8.10 -18.78 -12.12
C ALA A 712 9.55 -19.04 -12.56
N ASP A 713 9.90 -20.30 -12.89
CA ASP A 713 11.21 -20.63 -13.43
C ASP A 713 11.28 -20.34 -14.94
N LEU A 714 10.27 -20.78 -15.70
CA LEU A 714 10.30 -20.71 -17.16
C LEU A 714 10.10 -19.30 -17.71
N ILE A 715 9.56 -18.37 -16.91
CA ILE A 715 9.36 -16.99 -17.36
C ILE A 715 10.70 -16.32 -17.73
N PHE A 716 11.82 -16.71 -17.11
CA PHE A 716 13.16 -16.20 -17.41
C PHE A 716 13.73 -16.68 -18.75
N SER A 717 13.09 -17.64 -19.39
CA SER A 717 13.44 -18.05 -20.75
C SER A 717 12.39 -17.61 -21.79
N SER A 718 11.17 -17.28 -21.37
CA SER A 718 10.05 -16.98 -22.27
C SER A 718 9.72 -15.50 -22.39
N ASN A 719 9.77 -14.73 -21.28
CA ASN A 719 9.63 -13.27 -21.35
C ASN A 719 10.89 -12.66 -21.94
N SER A 720 10.78 -11.84 -22.99
CA SER A 720 11.95 -11.34 -23.73
C SER A 720 12.90 -10.49 -22.91
N GLU A 721 12.39 -9.71 -21.97
CA GLU A 721 13.19 -8.86 -21.08
C GLU A 721 13.92 -9.70 -20.01
N LEU A 722 13.21 -10.59 -19.32
CA LEU A 722 13.82 -11.48 -18.32
C LEU A 722 14.80 -12.44 -18.97
N ARG A 723 14.51 -12.90 -20.21
CA ARG A 723 15.45 -13.73 -20.97
C ARG A 723 16.74 -12.99 -21.29
N ALA A 724 16.65 -11.73 -21.75
CA ALA A 724 17.86 -10.93 -22.02
C ALA A 724 18.74 -10.78 -20.77
N ILE A 725 18.15 -10.61 -19.59
CA ILE A 725 18.87 -10.58 -18.32
C ILE A 725 19.43 -11.95 -17.97
N ALA A 726 18.65 -13.02 -18.15
CA ALA A 726 19.10 -14.40 -17.90
C ALA A 726 20.28 -14.80 -18.80
N GLU A 727 20.31 -14.35 -20.05
CA GLU A 727 21.41 -14.58 -20.99
C GLU A 727 22.73 -13.96 -20.51
N VAL A 728 22.69 -12.82 -19.83
CA VAL A 728 23.88 -12.23 -19.20
C VAL A 728 24.45 -13.18 -18.15
N TYR A 729 23.62 -13.76 -17.29
CA TYR A 729 24.08 -14.68 -16.26
C TYR A 729 24.40 -16.11 -16.78
N ALA A 730 23.85 -16.50 -17.93
CA ALA A 730 24.12 -17.77 -18.56
C ALA A 730 25.44 -17.78 -19.37
N SER A 731 26.06 -16.62 -19.61
CA SER A 731 27.28 -16.49 -20.40
C SER A 731 28.45 -17.19 -19.71
N ALA A 732 29.41 -17.71 -20.50
CA ALA A 732 30.52 -18.51 -19.99
C ALA A 732 31.45 -17.78 -19.01
N ASP A 733 31.51 -16.46 -19.10
CA ASP A 733 32.31 -15.58 -18.24
C ASP A 733 31.53 -14.98 -17.06
N ALA A 734 30.27 -15.39 -16.87
CA ALA A 734 29.37 -14.74 -15.93
C ALA A 734 29.44 -15.26 -14.48
N ASN A 735 30.14 -16.35 -14.20
CA ASN A 735 30.13 -16.98 -12.87
C ASN A 735 30.47 -16.01 -11.73
N GLU A 736 31.57 -15.25 -11.88
CA GLU A 736 31.98 -14.30 -10.85
C GLU A 736 31.00 -13.15 -10.71
N LYS A 737 30.50 -12.63 -11.83
CA LYS A 737 29.46 -11.58 -11.85
C LYS A 737 28.17 -12.05 -11.14
N PHE A 738 27.71 -13.27 -11.46
CA PHE A 738 26.54 -13.87 -10.84
C PHE A 738 26.67 -13.93 -9.32
N VAL A 739 27.79 -14.42 -8.80
CA VAL A 739 28.03 -14.52 -7.34
C VAL A 739 28.05 -13.14 -6.69
N LYS A 740 28.72 -12.17 -7.32
CA LYS A 740 28.78 -10.78 -6.80
C LYS A 740 27.40 -10.14 -6.78
N ASP A 741 26.64 -10.23 -7.86
CA ASP A 741 25.32 -9.63 -7.97
C ASP A 741 24.32 -10.33 -7.02
N PHE A 742 24.41 -11.65 -6.85
CA PHE A 742 23.62 -12.39 -5.87
C PHE A 742 23.90 -11.88 -4.45
N VAL A 743 25.17 -11.76 -4.07
CA VAL A 743 25.55 -11.26 -2.73
C VAL A 743 25.05 -9.84 -2.51
N ALA A 744 25.12 -8.98 -3.52
CA ALA A 744 24.62 -7.61 -3.43
C ALA A 744 23.11 -7.59 -3.22
N ALA A 745 22.35 -8.32 -4.03
CA ALA A 745 20.89 -8.39 -3.92
C ALA A 745 20.44 -9.09 -2.62
N TRP A 746 21.15 -10.15 -2.20
CA TRP A 746 20.95 -10.81 -0.90
C TRP A 746 21.14 -9.82 0.27
N THR A 747 22.26 -9.12 0.28
CA THR A 747 22.58 -8.12 1.32
C THR A 747 21.53 -7.03 1.39
N LYS A 748 21.03 -6.58 0.23
CA LYS A 748 19.93 -5.61 0.16
C LYS A 748 18.70 -6.15 0.88
N VAL A 749 18.24 -7.37 0.55
CA VAL A 749 17.04 -7.96 1.20
C VAL A 749 17.23 -8.13 2.71
N MET A 750 18.40 -8.58 3.15
CA MET A 750 18.70 -8.76 4.58
C MET A 750 18.70 -7.44 5.37
N ASN A 751 18.83 -6.28 4.70
CA ASN A 751 18.93 -4.96 5.34
C ASN A 751 17.75 -4.02 5.02
N LEU A 752 16.70 -4.44 4.33
CA LEU A 752 15.59 -3.56 3.95
C LEU A 752 14.90 -2.86 5.13
N ASP A 753 14.89 -3.51 6.29
CA ASP A 753 14.29 -2.99 7.53
C ASP A 753 15.29 -2.30 8.47
N ARG A 754 16.54 -2.09 8.03
CA ARG A 754 17.61 -1.42 8.79
C ARG A 754 17.64 0.07 8.49
N PHE A 755 16.66 0.81 9.01
CA PHE A 755 16.54 2.26 8.86
C PHE A 755 17.61 3.05 9.60
N ASP A 756 18.41 2.39 10.42
CA ASP A 756 19.55 2.95 11.16
C ASP A 756 20.86 2.95 10.34
N LEU A 757 20.88 2.32 9.16
CA LEU A 757 22.06 2.26 8.29
C LEU A 757 22.07 3.32 7.18
N ASN A 758 21.01 4.13 7.07
CA ASN A 758 20.85 5.16 6.03
C ASN A 758 21.14 6.56 6.55
#